data_b2f76aae2c5e7430f46de4a903e6156b
#
_entry.id   b2f76aae2c5e7430f46de4a903e6156b
#
_cell.length_a   1.000
_cell.length_b   1.000
_cell.length_c   1.000
_cell.angle_alpha   90.00
_cell.angle_beta   90.00
_cell.angle_gamma   90.00
#
_symmetry.space_group_name_H-M   'P 1'
#
loop_
_entity.id
_entity.type
_entity.pdbx_description
1 polymer ?
#
loop_
_entity_poly.entity_id
_entity_poly.type
_entity_poly.pdbx_seq_one_letter_code
_entity_poly.pdbx_strand_id
1 'polypeptide(L)'
;MRNKIKKIIIILNFLILISFNVSSNEQFNFDVTEVEILDNGNEFRGIKRGTITSENGVIINADKFIYYKITNILNAEGNVEILDDVNNYKIYSDKVTYFKNEEKFITKSNSEAINNKIILTADEFEYYKNLNIIKAKNNVEFEDKIKNIILQGEDVTYEKNTEKIFTIGFTDAKIDEKYNFYSKNVNFDRNEMELSSKDETQIKDNKFNLYKTSEFKYFVNDELLKGNNVEITTNINLPSELSDKYFFSSGFFDLKDNNFNAAETKVKMKKNIFGNMDNDPRLIGVSSFKKNEITQVNKGIFTSCKKTDNCPPWSIKAEKIKHNKSRKQLIYDNAILQIYDVPIVYFPKFFHPDPTVKRQSGILKPILNESHILGSSLKIPYYKVLSADKDLTISPNIFEKDILMIENEFRQKTSNSNLLANYGFTRGYKSSVESKKKNISHLFGRYKLDLGLENYNSSFLDLNFQKVNNDTYLKVFDSNLTETPIKPQNKDQLTSSLDLSFEHQKFNLSTGFTSYENLSGKNSDRYQYVLPYYNFSRNLFENQDVLRINLNSSGSNNLQNTNNLKSRVINDLSFESLDYFTKFGIKNNFQFLAKNLNTVAKNDSIYKSTPQIELMSIFEARSSLPLIKSGTNSNNFLEPKISFRFNPGDMKNYSDSNRKIGVSNIFNVNRLGLTDSFEEGKSLTIGLDYKREDLDNINKYFEFKIASVFRDDFTTKIPLSSAIRENGNLIGSMKSNINENFNFAYDFSIDNDLKTFEYNSLSANLNLNKFSTGINFIEENGKIGDSNAIENFMEYKFDESNYLTFNTRRNRKIDLTEYYNLVYEYKNDCLIAGIKYKKTYYQDRDLLPTEDLMISITIFPLTTYERKIDR
;
A
#
# COMPACT_ATOMS: atom_id res chain seq x y z
N MET A 1 -46.22 107.80 -42.36
CA MET A 1 -45.42 107.47 -41.15
C MET A 1 -46.11 107.39 -39.79
N ARG A 2 -47.30 107.89 -39.66
CA ARG A 2 -48.06 108.00 -38.36
C ARG A 2 -48.71 106.64 -37.85
N ASN A 3 -48.93 105.64 -38.71
CA ASN A 3 -49.54 104.31 -38.33
C ASN A 3 -48.62 103.22 -37.99
N LYS A 4 -47.29 103.32 -38.17
CA LYS A 4 -46.28 102.35 -37.76
C LYS A 4 -45.83 102.59 -36.32
N ILE A 5 -45.92 103.85 -35.82
CA ILE A 5 -45.49 104.15 -34.44
C ILE A 5 -46.56 103.79 -33.46
N LYS A 6 -47.84 103.84 -33.82
CA LYS A 6 -48.92 103.36 -32.96
C LYS A 6 -48.95 101.80 -32.78
N LYS A 7 -48.48 101.04 -33.83
CA LYS A 7 -48.42 99.57 -33.64
C LYS A 7 -47.16 99.11 -32.77
N ILE A 8 -46.13 99.94 -32.82
CA ILE A 8 -44.96 99.65 -31.98
C ILE A 8 -45.26 99.99 -30.52
N ILE A 9 -45.97 101.04 -30.23
CA ILE A 9 -46.36 101.38 -28.83
C ILE A 9 -47.40 100.35 -28.26
N ILE A 10 -48.31 99.80 -29.05
CA ILE A 10 -49.25 98.78 -28.63
C ILE A 10 -48.50 97.41 -28.39
N ILE A 11 -47.50 97.07 -29.19
CA ILE A 11 -46.68 95.88 -28.98
C ILE A 11 -45.79 96.07 -27.76
N LEU A 12 -45.26 97.24 -27.52
CA LEU A 12 -44.41 97.49 -26.32
C LEU A 12 -45.23 97.54 -25.05
N ASN A 13 -46.52 97.99 -25.04
CA ASN A 13 -47.39 97.88 -23.89
C ASN A 13 -48.01 96.51 -23.70
N PHE A 14 -48.08 95.64 -24.71
CA PHE A 14 -48.46 94.25 -24.55
C PHE A 14 -47.31 93.36 -23.99
N LEU A 15 -46.09 93.81 -24.19
CA LEU A 15 -44.88 93.16 -23.61
C LEU A 15 -44.64 93.55 -22.13
N ILE A 16 -45.19 94.59 -21.62
CA ILE A 16 -45.11 95.06 -20.22
C ILE A 16 -46.23 94.46 -19.35
N LEU A 17 -47.25 93.83 -19.93
CA LEU A 17 -48.33 93.15 -19.21
C LEU A 17 -48.20 91.66 -19.08
N ILE A 18 -47.05 91.08 -19.50
CA ILE A 18 -46.75 89.71 -19.11
C ILE A 18 -45.96 89.83 -17.78
N SER A 19 -46.67 90.06 -16.70
CA SER A 19 -46.18 89.77 -15.38
C SER A 19 -45.91 88.22 -15.33
N PHE A 20 -44.69 87.87 -15.38
CA PHE A 20 -44.32 86.58 -14.95
C PHE A 20 -44.72 86.46 -13.48
N ASN A 21 -45.83 85.76 -13.23
CA ASN A 21 -46.02 85.11 -11.98
C ASN A 21 -44.86 84.07 -11.80
N VAL A 22 -43.79 84.47 -11.20
CA VAL A 22 -42.85 83.55 -10.60
C VAL A 22 -43.63 82.99 -9.40
N SER A 23 -44.45 81.99 -9.66
CA SER A 23 -44.81 81.11 -8.57
C SER A 23 -43.52 80.45 -8.07
N SER A 24 -43.06 80.82 -6.92
CA SER A 24 -42.10 80.14 -6.18
C SER A 24 -42.72 78.80 -5.75
N ASN A 25 -42.68 77.79 -6.60
CA ASN A 25 -43.01 76.40 -6.15
C ASN A 25 -42.07 76.11 -5.00
N GLU A 26 -42.63 75.96 -3.82
CA GLU A 26 -41.82 75.42 -2.71
C GLU A 26 -41.47 74.00 -3.04
N GLN A 27 -40.17 73.71 -3.28
CA GLN A 27 -39.69 72.39 -3.74
C GLN A 27 -39.86 71.29 -2.68
N PHE A 28 -40.15 71.70 -1.43
CA PHE A 28 -40.45 70.81 -0.33
C PHE A 28 -41.62 71.23 0.48
N ASN A 29 -42.52 70.32 0.82
CA ASN A 29 -43.54 70.48 1.81
C ASN A 29 -43.04 69.93 3.16
N PHE A 30 -43.07 70.79 4.18
CA PHE A 30 -42.61 70.47 5.53
C PHE A 30 -43.81 70.23 6.45
N ASP A 31 -43.90 69.02 6.96
CA ASP A 31 -44.83 68.64 8.05
C ASP A 31 -44.02 68.32 9.28
N VAL A 32 -43.51 69.34 9.99
CA VAL A 32 -42.68 69.28 11.12
C VAL A 32 -43.26 70.03 12.31
N THR A 33 -43.03 69.55 13.52
CA THR A 33 -43.64 70.08 14.73
C THR A 33 -43.15 71.47 15.06
N GLU A 34 -41.90 71.84 14.70
CA GLU A 34 -41.28 73.11 15.00
C GLU A 34 -40.26 73.48 13.94
N VAL A 35 -40.37 74.65 13.30
CA VAL A 35 -39.48 75.17 12.27
C VAL A 35 -38.84 76.47 12.71
N GLU A 36 -37.55 76.55 12.66
CA GLU A 36 -36.77 77.77 12.74
C GLU A 36 -36.34 78.19 11.34
N ILE A 37 -36.63 79.51 11.05
CA ILE A 37 -36.23 80.11 9.76
C ILE A 37 -35.09 81.09 10.05
N LEU A 38 -33.90 80.80 9.42
CA LEU A 38 -32.69 81.58 9.66
C LEU A 38 -32.22 82.15 8.32
N ASP A 39 -31.16 83.02 8.35
CA ASP A 39 -30.54 83.60 7.16
C ASP A 39 -31.51 84.26 6.17
N ASN A 40 -32.37 85.16 6.69
CA ASN A 40 -33.36 85.82 5.90
C ASN A 40 -34.25 84.93 5.04
N GLY A 41 -34.58 83.73 5.49
CA GLY A 41 -35.46 82.77 4.80
C GLY A 41 -34.68 81.81 3.86
N ASN A 42 -33.36 81.76 3.92
CA ASN A 42 -32.56 80.84 3.14
C ASN A 42 -32.20 79.49 3.82
N GLU A 43 -32.34 79.46 5.20
CA GLU A 43 -32.13 78.22 5.96
C GLU A 43 -33.39 77.93 6.79
N PHE A 44 -33.90 76.62 6.60
CA PHE A 44 -35.02 76.08 7.36
C PHE A 44 -34.55 74.97 8.25
N ARG A 45 -34.78 75.09 9.56
CA ARG A 45 -34.40 74.00 10.52
C ARG A 45 -35.69 73.45 11.15
N GLY A 46 -35.87 72.13 10.96
CA GLY A 46 -36.85 71.37 11.73
C GLY A 46 -36.15 70.64 12.90
N ILE A 47 -36.63 70.95 14.16
CA ILE A 47 -35.89 70.55 15.38
C ILE A 47 -36.47 69.29 16.00
N LYS A 48 -37.67 68.86 15.61
CA LYS A 48 -38.30 67.63 16.11
C LYS A 48 -38.71 66.74 14.95
N ARG A 49 -38.92 65.46 15.24
CA ARG A 49 -39.29 64.45 14.23
C ARG A 49 -40.42 64.97 13.39
N GLY A 50 -40.29 64.91 12.11
CA GLY A 50 -41.23 65.32 11.14
C GLY A 50 -41.07 64.66 9.80
N THR A 51 -41.91 65.09 8.85
CA THR A 51 -41.95 64.57 7.47
C THR A 51 -41.70 65.70 6.49
N ILE A 52 -40.89 65.51 5.51
CA ILE A 52 -40.68 66.39 4.37
C ILE A 52 -41.10 65.66 3.11
N THR A 53 -41.93 66.22 2.30
CA THR A 53 -42.38 65.64 1.03
C THR A 53 -41.89 66.55 -0.11
N SER A 54 -41.22 65.92 -1.07
CA SER A 54 -40.73 66.54 -2.30
C SER A 54 -41.85 66.47 -3.39
N GLU A 55 -41.91 67.48 -4.27
CA GLU A 55 -42.82 67.44 -5.41
C GLU A 55 -42.74 66.21 -6.28
N ASN A 56 -41.55 65.53 -6.32
CA ASN A 56 -41.28 64.32 -7.10
C ASN A 56 -41.66 63.03 -6.34
N GLY A 57 -42.51 63.10 -5.32
CA GLY A 57 -43.02 61.91 -4.62
C GLY A 57 -42.06 61.25 -3.63
N VAL A 58 -40.98 61.92 -3.21
CA VAL A 58 -40.12 61.41 -2.16
C VAL A 58 -40.61 61.94 -0.81
N ILE A 59 -40.72 61.03 0.17
CA ILE A 59 -41.06 61.33 1.56
C ILE A 59 -39.81 61.06 2.43
N ILE A 60 -39.42 62.05 3.24
CA ILE A 60 -38.26 61.95 4.15
C ILE A 60 -38.75 62.18 5.57
N ASN A 61 -38.61 61.18 6.42
CA ASN A 61 -38.84 61.23 7.85
C ASN A 61 -37.53 61.36 8.60
N ALA A 62 -37.36 62.23 9.54
CA ALA A 62 -36.16 62.35 10.39
C ALA A 62 -36.43 63.09 11.67
N ASP A 63 -35.50 63.02 12.64
CA ASP A 63 -35.56 63.71 13.93
C ASP A 63 -35.20 65.18 13.79
N LYS A 64 -34.29 65.54 12.81
CA LYS A 64 -33.89 66.93 12.52
C LYS A 64 -33.75 67.13 11.02
N PHE A 65 -34.01 68.36 10.57
CA PHE A 65 -33.84 68.79 9.20
C PHE A 65 -33.12 70.10 9.12
N ILE A 66 -32.25 70.31 8.08
CA ILE A 66 -31.69 71.60 7.72
C ILE A 66 -31.81 71.71 6.18
N TYR A 67 -32.65 72.68 5.71
CA TYR A 67 -32.76 72.89 4.29
C TYR A 67 -32.21 74.26 3.91
N TYR A 68 -31.29 74.26 2.94
CA TYR A 68 -30.70 75.45 2.34
C TYR A 68 -31.35 75.76 1.02
N LYS A 69 -32.20 76.78 1.00
CA LYS A 69 -33.09 77.13 -0.14
C LYS A 69 -32.26 77.56 -1.36
N ILE A 70 -31.16 78.30 -1.24
CA ILE A 70 -30.31 78.77 -2.34
C ILE A 70 -29.67 77.59 -3.10
N THR A 71 -29.19 76.65 -2.38
CA THR A 71 -28.47 75.49 -2.97
C THR A 71 -29.39 74.30 -3.24
N ASN A 72 -30.63 74.31 -2.76
CA ASN A 72 -31.58 73.21 -2.78
C ASN A 72 -31.04 71.96 -2.14
N ILE A 73 -30.30 72.08 -1.01
CA ILE A 73 -29.74 70.95 -0.26
C ILE A 73 -30.52 70.78 1.04
N LEU A 74 -31.01 69.54 1.25
CA LEU A 74 -31.71 69.16 2.47
C LEU A 74 -30.78 68.14 3.24
N ASN A 75 -30.46 68.49 4.46
CA ASN A 75 -29.81 67.57 5.41
C ASN A 75 -30.84 67.08 6.41
N ALA A 76 -30.90 65.77 6.60
CA ALA A 76 -31.76 65.08 7.58
C ALA A 76 -30.87 64.24 8.52
N GLU A 77 -31.12 64.35 9.82
CA GLU A 77 -30.32 63.61 10.84
C GLU A 77 -31.26 62.93 11.86
N GLY A 78 -30.84 61.74 12.30
CA GLY A 78 -31.50 60.92 13.31
C GLY A 78 -32.68 60.12 12.76
N ASN A 79 -32.53 58.77 12.80
CA ASN A 79 -33.56 57.85 12.35
C ASN A 79 -34.23 58.25 11.02
N VAL A 80 -33.36 58.54 10.00
CA VAL A 80 -33.83 58.99 8.71
C VAL A 80 -34.44 57.85 7.93
N GLU A 81 -35.65 58.04 7.43
CA GLU A 81 -36.36 57.16 6.51
C GLU A 81 -36.70 57.89 5.24
N ILE A 82 -36.30 57.41 4.09
CA ILE A 82 -36.67 57.93 2.76
C ILE A 82 -37.60 56.93 2.10
N LEU A 83 -38.73 57.41 1.68
CA LEU A 83 -39.70 56.63 0.89
C LEU A 83 -39.72 57.22 -0.52
N ASP A 84 -39.34 56.47 -1.51
CA ASP A 84 -39.39 56.76 -2.93
C ASP A 84 -40.43 55.83 -3.60
N ASP A 85 -41.66 56.24 -3.64
CA ASP A 85 -42.77 55.45 -4.21
C ASP A 85 -42.61 55.20 -5.73
N VAL A 86 -41.91 56.13 -6.43
CA VAL A 86 -41.72 56.03 -7.88
C VAL A 86 -40.78 54.87 -8.21
N ASN A 87 -39.71 54.74 -7.48
CA ASN A 87 -38.70 53.67 -7.65
C ASN A 87 -38.90 52.50 -6.69
N ASN A 88 -39.90 52.58 -5.78
CA ASN A 88 -40.26 51.61 -4.80
C ASN A 88 -39.08 51.25 -3.85
N TYR A 89 -38.39 52.30 -3.34
CA TYR A 89 -37.35 52.18 -2.32
C TYR A 89 -37.80 52.68 -0.96
N LYS A 90 -37.38 51.96 0.08
CA LYS A 90 -37.28 52.45 1.47
C LYS A 90 -35.83 52.49 1.87
N ILE A 91 -35.33 53.67 2.22
CA ILE A 91 -33.94 53.84 2.61
C ILE A 91 -33.87 54.35 4.05
N TYR A 92 -33.14 53.66 4.90
CA TYR A 92 -32.89 54.03 6.28
C TYR A 92 -31.45 54.45 6.45
N SER A 93 -31.16 55.47 7.32
CA SER A 93 -29.79 55.88 7.63
C SER A 93 -29.76 56.78 8.85
N ASP A 94 -28.61 57.01 9.49
CA ASP A 94 -28.48 57.99 10.57
C ASP A 94 -28.44 59.43 10.06
N LYS A 95 -27.89 59.65 8.87
CA LYS A 95 -27.78 60.97 8.21
C LYS A 95 -27.99 60.89 6.73
N VAL A 96 -28.66 61.88 6.17
CA VAL A 96 -28.93 61.98 4.73
C VAL A 96 -28.73 63.42 4.28
N THR A 97 -28.05 63.60 3.14
CA THR A 97 -27.99 64.86 2.39
C THR A 97 -28.68 64.65 1.04
N TYR A 98 -29.77 65.38 0.79
CA TYR A 98 -30.47 65.36 -0.48
C TYR A 98 -30.14 66.60 -1.31
N PHE A 99 -29.51 66.37 -2.45
CA PHE A 99 -29.22 67.35 -3.47
C PHE A 99 -30.38 67.36 -4.46
N LYS A 100 -31.38 68.25 -4.22
CA LYS A 100 -32.65 68.25 -4.97
C LYS A 100 -32.43 68.54 -6.46
N ASN A 101 -31.53 69.45 -6.83
CA ASN A 101 -31.21 69.76 -8.21
C ASN A 101 -30.64 68.61 -9.00
N GLU A 102 -29.97 67.67 -8.35
CA GLU A 102 -29.30 66.47 -8.92
C GLU A 102 -30.16 65.20 -8.76
N GLU A 103 -31.26 65.34 -7.97
CA GLU A 103 -32.06 64.19 -7.53
C GLU A 103 -31.17 63.11 -6.92
N LYS A 104 -30.21 63.53 -6.09
CA LYS A 104 -29.19 62.68 -5.48
C LYS A 104 -29.23 62.68 -3.97
N PHE A 105 -29.26 61.53 -3.37
CA PHE A 105 -29.14 61.33 -1.92
C PHE A 105 -27.76 60.78 -1.56
N ILE A 106 -27.18 61.34 -0.50
CA ILE A 106 -26.01 60.76 0.14
C ILE A 106 -26.40 60.40 1.55
N THR A 107 -26.28 59.11 1.92
CA THR A 107 -26.52 58.60 3.25
C THR A 107 -25.20 58.36 3.98
N LYS A 108 -25.18 58.45 5.31
CA LYS A 108 -24.00 58.17 6.14
C LYS A 108 -24.39 57.44 7.41
N SER A 109 -23.69 56.36 7.73
CA SER A 109 -23.83 55.49 8.87
C SER A 109 -25.14 54.69 8.84
N ASN A 110 -25.01 53.39 9.03
CA ASN A 110 -26.08 52.39 9.13
C ASN A 110 -27.13 52.53 7.99
N SER A 111 -26.65 52.64 6.77
CA SER A 111 -27.50 52.80 5.62
C SER A 111 -28.08 51.46 5.16
N GLU A 112 -29.42 51.39 5.02
CA GLU A 112 -30.14 50.23 4.52
C GLU A 112 -31.14 50.66 3.45
N ALA A 113 -31.08 50.04 2.27
CA ALA A 113 -32.04 50.28 1.18
C ALA A 113 -32.85 49.01 0.92
N ILE A 114 -34.13 49.08 0.99
CA ILE A 114 -35.05 47.97 0.78
C ILE A 114 -35.87 48.19 -0.48
N ASN A 115 -35.85 47.25 -1.41
CA ASN A 115 -36.72 47.21 -2.58
C ASN A 115 -37.34 45.80 -2.68
N ASN A 116 -38.60 45.66 -2.30
CA ASN A 116 -39.29 44.37 -2.18
C ASN A 116 -38.60 43.44 -1.18
N LYS A 117 -37.93 42.37 -1.69
CA LYS A 117 -37.16 41.39 -0.91
C LYS A 117 -35.63 41.51 -1.12
N ILE A 118 -35.22 42.60 -1.75
CA ILE A 118 -33.83 42.96 -1.91
C ILE A 118 -33.48 43.91 -0.79
N ILE A 119 -32.36 43.64 -0.10
CA ILE A 119 -31.81 44.48 0.96
C ILE A 119 -30.38 44.80 0.57
N LEU A 120 -30.05 46.08 0.63
CA LEU A 120 -28.70 46.58 0.47
C LEU A 120 -28.30 47.33 1.73
N THR A 121 -27.28 46.91 2.42
CA THR A 121 -26.69 47.57 3.60
C THR A 121 -25.29 48.07 3.33
N ALA A 122 -24.94 49.21 3.88
CA ALA A 122 -23.56 49.76 3.81
C ALA A 122 -23.39 50.91 4.83
N ASP A 123 -22.15 51.39 4.97
CA ASP A 123 -21.88 52.57 5.77
C ASP A 123 -22.35 53.84 5.04
N GLU A 124 -22.30 53.89 3.70
CA GLU A 124 -22.65 55.04 2.90
C GLU A 124 -23.31 54.64 1.57
N PHE A 125 -24.43 55.38 1.20
CA PHE A 125 -25.02 55.29 -0.13
C PHE A 125 -24.92 56.63 -0.84
N GLU A 126 -24.73 56.53 -2.18
CA GLU A 126 -25.04 57.58 -3.14
C GLU A 126 -26.23 57.06 -4.01
N TYR A 127 -27.44 57.54 -3.72
CA TYR A 127 -28.63 57.16 -4.52
C TYR A 127 -28.97 58.23 -5.55
N TYR A 128 -28.92 57.91 -6.82
CA TYR A 128 -29.24 58.72 -7.97
C TYR A 128 -30.65 58.35 -8.43
N LYS A 129 -31.61 59.08 -7.94
CA LYS A 129 -33.07 58.79 -8.13
C LYS A 129 -33.48 58.70 -9.61
N ASN A 130 -33.09 59.72 -10.44
CA ASN A 130 -33.44 59.77 -11.87
C ASN A 130 -32.86 58.63 -12.68
N LEU A 131 -31.70 58.12 -12.29
CA LEU A 131 -31.01 56.97 -12.93
C LEU A 131 -31.44 55.63 -12.35
N ASN A 132 -32.05 55.67 -11.14
CA ASN A 132 -32.42 54.51 -10.35
C ASN A 132 -31.19 53.63 -10.03
N ILE A 133 -30.09 54.32 -9.59
CA ILE A 133 -28.79 53.72 -9.26
C ILE A 133 -28.45 53.98 -7.81
N ILE A 134 -28.06 52.95 -7.06
CA ILE A 134 -27.47 53.08 -5.73
C ILE A 134 -26.00 52.62 -5.81
N LYS A 135 -25.10 53.50 -5.37
CA LYS A 135 -23.71 53.19 -5.11
C LYS A 135 -23.49 53.10 -3.61
N ALA A 136 -23.11 51.92 -3.12
CA ALA A 136 -22.87 51.59 -1.73
C ALA A 136 -21.40 51.48 -1.46
N LYS A 137 -20.90 52.02 -0.36
CA LYS A 137 -19.48 51.99 0.02
C LYS A 137 -19.30 51.56 1.47
N ASN A 138 -18.25 50.83 1.69
CA ASN A 138 -17.78 50.29 2.97
C ASN A 138 -18.79 49.36 3.65
N ASN A 139 -18.28 48.15 3.99
CA ASN A 139 -19.10 47.09 4.61
C ASN A 139 -20.41 46.79 3.89
N VAL A 140 -20.35 46.71 2.56
CA VAL A 140 -21.53 46.51 1.73
C VAL A 140 -21.96 45.07 1.72
N GLU A 141 -23.26 44.84 1.99
CA GLU A 141 -23.94 43.58 1.81
C GLU A 141 -25.22 43.80 0.95
N PHE A 142 -25.24 43.10 -0.16
CA PHE A 142 -26.43 42.99 -1.03
C PHE A 142 -27.04 41.59 -0.83
N GLU A 143 -28.30 41.54 -0.38
CA GLU A 143 -29.05 40.32 -0.15
C GLU A 143 -30.30 40.28 -1.05
N ASP A 144 -30.42 39.25 -1.88
CA ASP A 144 -31.64 38.90 -2.60
C ASP A 144 -32.27 37.67 -1.94
N LYS A 145 -33.31 37.92 -1.10
CA LYS A 145 -34.05 36.88 -0.36
C LYS A 145 -34.88 35.95 -1.22
N ILE A 146 -35.24 36.36 -2.44
CA ILE A 146 -35.99 35.51 -3.38
C ILE A 146 -35.07 34.51 -4.03
N LYS A 147 -33.88 34.95 -4.39
CA LYS A 147 -32.87 34.17 -5.15
C LYS A 147 -31.84 33.51 -4.25
N ASN A 148 -31.89 33.79 -2.96
CA ASN A 148 -30.95 33.29 -1.95
C ASN A 148 -29.50 33.60 -2.32
N ILE A 149 -29.22 34.86 -2.67
CA ILE A 149 -27.91 35.36 -3.09
C ILE A 149 -27.50 36.49 -2.16
N ILE A 150 -26.28 36.39 -1.64
CA ILE A 150 -25.64 37.42 -0.83
C ILE A 150 -24.33 37.82 -1.48
N LEU A 151 -24.13 39.14 -1.72
CA LEU A 151 -22.86 39.69 -2.21
C LEU A 151 -22.30 40.62 -1.15
N GLN A 152 -21.07 40.39 -0.70
CA GLN A 152 -20.38 41.23 0.27
C GLN A 152 -19.14 41.85 -0.39
N GLY A 153 -18.93 43.16 -0.18
CA GLY A 153 -17.80 43.88 -0.76
C GLY A 153 -17.62 45.26 -0.16
N GLU A 154 -16.66 46.04 -0.63
CA GLU A 154 -16.39 47.40 -0.16
C GLU A 154 -17.03 48.47 -1.02
N ASP A 155 -17.24 48.25 -2.31
CA ASP A 155 -17.85 49.16 -3.26
C ASP A 155 -18.81 48.37 -4.19
N VAL A 156 -20.08 48.67 -4.10
CA VAL A 156 -21.14 47.99 -4.87
C VAL A 156 -22.07 49.00 -5.53
N THR A 157 -22.27 48.87 -6.80
CA THR A 157 -23.25 49.64 -7.57
C THR A 157 -24.42 48.76 -7.98
N TYR A 158 -25.65 49.15 -7.60
CA TYR A 158 -26.86 48.48 -8.04
C TYR A 158 -27.62 49.41 -9.02
N GLU A 159 -27.73 48.97 -10.27
CA GLU A 159 -28.48 49.57 -11.34
C GLU A 159 -29.87 48.90 -11.45
N LYS A 160 -30.87 49.47 -10.85
CA LYS A 160 -32.21 48.85 -10.75
C LYS A 160 -32.88 48.71 -12.13
N ASN A 161 -32.70 49.68 -13.03
CA ASN A 161 -33.36 49.66 -14.34
C ASN A 161 -32.86 48.54 -15.24
N THR A 162 -31.58 48.15 -15.08
CA THR A 162 -30.93 47.04 -15.79
C THR A 162 -30.87 45.75 -14.98
N GLU A 163 -31.29 45.82 -13.71
CA GLU A 163 -31.17 44.74 -12.71
C GLU A 163 -29.72 44.19 -12.60
N LYS A 164 -28.72 45.08 -12.67
CA LYS A 164 -27.30 44.72 -12.61
C LYS A 164 -26.62 45.22 -11.35
N ILE A 165 -25.80 44.38 -10.77
CA ILE A 165 -24.94 44.69 -9.64
C ILE A 165 -23.48 44.57 -10.06
N PHE A 166 -22.70 45.59 -9.77
CA PHE A 166 -21.27 45.66 -10.03
C PHE A 166 -20.53 45.86 -8.71
N THR A 167 -19.50 45.06 -8.46
CA THR A 167 -18.62 45.26 -7.32
C THR A 167 -17.26 45.76 -7.80
N ILE A 168 -16.57 46.53 -6.99
CA ILE A 168 -15.20 46.95 -7.22
C ILE A 168 -14.34 46.43 -6.05
N GLY A 169 -13.22 45.74 -6.37
CA GLY A 169 -12.38 45.13 -5.37
C GLY A 169 -12.86 43.72 -4.97
N PHE A 170 -12.41 43.26 -3.78
CA PHE A 170 -12.74 41.93 -3.28
C PHE A 170 -14.23 41.76 -3.01
N THR A 171 -14.73 40.60 -3.41
CA THR A 171 -16.15 40.25 -3.28
C THR A 171 -16.31 38.83 -2.80
N ASP A 172 -17.09 38.60 -1.75
CA ASP A 172 -17.61 37.30 -1.31
C ASP A 172 -19.07 37.18 -1.77
N ALA A 173 -19.33 36.22 -2.65
CA ALA A 173 -20.66 35.93 -3.16
C ALA A 173 -21.11 34.54 -2.71
N LYS A 174 -22.22 34.48 -1.95
CA LYS A 174 -22.84 33.25 -1.47
C LYS A 174 -24.11 32.97 -2.24
N ILE A 175 -24.23 31.76 -2.79
CA ILE A 175 -25.38 31.32 -3.60
C ILE A 175 -25.94 30.02 -3.03
N ASP A 176 -27.24 30.07 -2.67
CA ASP A 176 -28.03 28.93 -2.15
C ASP A 176 -27.36 28.17 -0.96
N GLU A 177 -26.54 28.84 -0.17
CA GLU A 177 -25.73 28.21 0.87
C GLU A 177 -24.88 27.01 0.36
N LYS A 178 -24.85 26.80 -0.97
CA LYS A 178 -24.12 25.70 -1.60
C LYS A 178 -22.74 26.10 -2.09
N TYR A 179 -22.61 27.35 -2.60
CA TYR A 179 -21.41 27.84 -3.26
C TYR A 179 -20.97 29.18 -2.69
N ASN A 180 -19.70 29.31 -2.34
CA ASN A 180 -19.05 30.55 -1.97
C ASN A 180 -18.02 30.94 -3.04
N PHE A 181 -18.22 32.10 -3.66
CA PHE A 181 -17.34 32.68 -4.68
C PHE A 181 -16.51 33.79 -4.06
N TYR A 182 -15.20 33.63 -4.07
CA TYR A 182 -14.23 34.64 -3.63
C TYR A 182 -13.54 35.19 -4.88
N SER A 183 -13.91 36.43 -5.28
CA SER A 183 -13.47 37.03 -6.53
C SER A 183 -13.17 38.52 -6.36
N LYS A 184 -12.90 39.21 -7.47
CA LYS A 184 -12.82 40.66 -7.55
C LYS A 184 -13.69 41.13 -8.72
N ASN A 185 -14.16 42.39 -8.63
CA ASN A 185 -14.87 43.07 -9.72
C ASN A 185 -15.97 42.22 -10.33
N VAL A 186 -16.86 41.76 -9.48
CA VAL A 186 -17.96 40.85 -9.85
C VAL A 186 -19.09 41.62 -10.51
N ASN A 187 -19.63 41.07 -11.57
CA ASN A 187 -20.88 41.52 -12.21
C ASN A 187 -21.96 40.44 -12.00
N PHE A 188 -23.08 40.85 -11.43
CA PHE A 188 -24.27 40.02 -11.29
C PHE A 188 -25.42 40.60 -12.07
N ASP A 189 -25.86 39.93 -13.13
CA ASP A 189 -27.04 40.21 -13.91
C ASP A 189 -28.22 39.39 -13.36
N ARG A 190 -29.16 40.06 -12.69
CA ARG A 190 -30.34 39.44 -12.07
C ARG A 190 -31.37 38.96 -13.07
N ASN A 191 -31.45 39.59 -14.26
CA ASN A 191 -32.38 39.17 -15.31
C ASN A 191 -31.96 37.87 -15.94
N GLU A 192 -30.67 37.77 -16.28
CA GLU A 192 -30.07 36.58 -16.86
C GLU A 192 -29.67 35.55 -15.80
N MET A 193 -29.67 35.93 -14.52
CA MET A 193 -29.16 35.11 -13.41
C MET A 193 -27.71 34.65 -13.66
N GLU A 194 -26.89 35.59 -14.15
CA GLU A 194 -25.48 35.37 -14.46
C GLU A 194 -24.57 36.11 -13.47
N LEU A 195 -23.72 35.38 -12.75
CA LEU A 195 -22.63 35.93 -11.95
C LEU A 195 -21.32 35.74 -12.73
N SER A 196 -20.54 36.82 -12.90
CA SER A 196 -19.29 36.75 -13.70
C SER A 196 -18.21 37.66 -13.15
N SER A 197 -16.95 37.27 -13.42
CA SER A 197 -15.76 38.11 -13.24
C SER A 197 -14.66 37.72 -14.22
N LYS A 198 -13.81 38.67 -14.54
CA LYS A 198 -12.59 38.47 -15.34
C LYS A 198 -11.33 38.34 -14.48
N ASP A 199 -11.51 38.35 -13.17
CA ASP A 199 -10.42 38.22 -12.19
C ASP A 199 -10.33 36.79 -11.64
N GLU A 200 -9.17 36.45 -11.08
CA GLU A 200 -8.95 35.16 -10.43
C GLU A 200 -9.99 34.91 -9.33
N THR A 201 -10.64 33.78 -9.40
CA THR A 201 -11.76 33.42 -8.55
C THR A 201 -11.52 32.08 -7.89
N GLN A 202 -11.88 31.96 -6.63
CA GLN A 202 -11.95 30.71 -5.88
C GLN A 202 -13.42 30.42 -5.54
N ILE A 203 -13.88 29.22 -5.86
CA ILE A 203 -15.24 28.77 -5.55
C ILE A 203 -15.14 27.56 -4.62
N LYS A 204 -15.82 27.61 -3.50
CA LYS A 204 -15.94 26.48 -2.57
C LYS A 204 -17.35 25.96 -2.57
N ASP A 205 -17.51 24.65 -2.71
CA ASP A 205 -18.80 23.99 -2.58
C ASP A 205 -18.99 23.35 -1.19
N ASN A 206 -20.23 22.96 -0.88
CA ASN A 206 -20.57 22.29 0.38
C ASN A 206 -20.07 20.84 0.49
N LYS A 207 -19.45 20.29 -0.58
CA LYS A 207 -18.78 18.98 -0.62
C LYS A 207 -17.27 19.09 -0.37
N PHE A 208 -16.79 20.27 0.05
CA PHE A 208 -15.38 20.59 0.29
C PHE A 208 -14.50 20.49 -0.97
N ASN A 209 -15.05 20.76 -2.16
CA ASN A 209 -14.25 20.95 -3.36
C ASN A 209 -13.91 22.43 -3.52
N LEU A 210 -12.70 22.66 -4.06
CA LEU A 210 -12.20 23.99 -4.38
C LEU A 210 -11.97 24.10 -5.88
N TYR A 211 -12.64 25.06 -6.51
CA TYR A 211 -12.44 25.43 -7.91
C TYR A 211 -11.68 26.76 -7.94
N LYS A 212 -10.63 26.83 -8.74
CA LYS A 212 -9.91 28.07 -9.04
C LYS A 212 -10.01 28.32 -10.52
N THR A 213 -10.23 29.55 -10.93
CA THR A 213 -10.36 29.93 -12.34
C THR A 213 -9.82 31.34 -12.54
N SER A 214 -9.27 31.63 -13.72
CA SER A 214 -8.77 32.96 -14.06
C SER A 214 -9.88 33.94 -14.41
N GLU A 215 -10.95 33.44 -14.98
CA GLU A 215 -12.21 34.16 -15.24
C GLU A 215 -13.36 33.17 -15.22
N PHE A 216 -14.54 33.64 -14.91
CA PHE A 216 -15.74 32.79 -14.87
C PHE A 216 -17.03 33.51 -15.29
N LYS A 217 -17.99 32.69 -15.71
CA LYS A 217 -19.41 32.96 -15.78
C LYS A 217 -20.17 31.84 -15.11
N TYR A 218 -21.03 32.16 -14.20
CA TYR A 218 -21.85 31.20 -13.48
C TYR A 218 -23.34 31.51 -13.70
N PHE A 219 -24.05 30.58 -14.32
CA PHE A 219 -25.49 30.65 -14.58
C PHE A 219 -26.21 30.01 -13.39
N VAL A 220 -26.77 30.87 -12.54
CA VAL A 220 -27.32 30.47 -11.23
C VAL A 220 -28.46 29.46 -11.37
N ASN A 221 -29.42 29.73 -12.32
CA ASN A 221 -30.57 28.83 -12.52
C ASN A 221 -30.17 27.40 -12.94
N ASP A 222 -29.11 27.27 -13.71
CA ASP A 222 -28.63 26.00 -14.26
C ASP A 222 -27.54 25.36 -13.39
N GLU A 223 -27.07 26.06 -12.37
CA GLU A 223 -25.87 25.71 -11.59
C GLU A 223 -24.65 25.40 -12.50
N LEU A 224 -24.52 26.11 -13.62
CA LEU A 224 -23.52 25.88 -14.67
C LEU A 224 -22.40 26.91 -14.60
N LEU A 225 -21.20 26.44 -14.33
CA LEU A 225 -19.97 27.25 -14.33
C LEU A 225 -19.26 27.12 -15.68
N LYS A 226 -19.02 28.23 -16.36
CA LYS A 226 -18.06 28.35 -17.47
C LYS A 226 -16.79 29.01 -16.92
N GLY A 227 -15.62 28.40 -17.14
CA GLY A 227 -14.35 28.93 -16.63
C GLY A 227 -13.18 28.73 -17.59
N ASN A 228 -12.17 29.57 -17.43
CA ASN A 228 -10.89 29.45 -18.10
C ASN A 228 -9.78 29.20 -17.07
N ASN A 229 -8.77 28.36 -17.44
CA ASN A 229 -7.70 27.92 -16.55
C ASN A 229 -8.24 27.35 -15.22
N VAL A 230 -9.15 26.38 -15.33
CA VAL A 230 -9.85 25.83 -14.17
C VAL A 230 -9.02 24.75 -13.48
N GLU A 231 -8.75 24.95 -12.20
CA GLU A 231 -8.17 23.96 -11.32
C GLU A 231 -9.25 23.50 -10.31
N ILE A 232 -9.51 22.21 -10.23
CA ILE A 232 -10.43 21.62 -9.25
C ILE A 232 -9.63 20.72 -8.30
N THR A 233 -9.70 21.00 -7.01
CA THR A 233 -9.18 20.14 -5.94
C THR A 233 -10.34 19.53 -5.18
N THR A 234 -10.43 18.21 -5.17
CA THR A 234 -11.50 17.50 -4.46
C THR A 234 -11.13 17.29 -3.00
N ASN A 235 -12.10 17.46 -2.10
CA ASN A 235 -11.96 17.18 -0.67
C ASN A 235 -10.72 17.86 -0.03
N ILE A 236 -10.75 19.20 0.02
CA ILE A 236 -9.64 20.02 0.55
C ILE A 236 -9.33 19.80 2.04
N ASN A 237 -10.16 19.06 2.77
CA ASN A 237 -9.91 18.68 4.16
C ASN A 237 -8.85 17.55 4.30
N LEU A 238 -8.51 16.88 3.19
CA LEU A 238 -7.46 15.87 3.15
C LEU A 238 -6.10 16.50 2.82
N PRO A 239 -4.99 15.86 3.21
CA PRO A 239 -3.66 16.25 2.73
C PRO A 239 -3.61 16.31 1.20
N SER A 240 -2.89 17.29 0.66
CA SER A 240 -2.81 17.53 -0.80
C SER A 240 -2.39 16.32 -1.64
N GLU A 241 -1.65 15.36 -1.04
CA GLU A 241 -1.22 14.11 -1.69
C GLU A 241 -2.34 13.06 -1.78
N LEU A 242 -3.39 13.20 -0.98
CA LEU A 242 -4.54 12.31 -0.93
C LEU A 242 -5.79 12.89 -1.61
N SER A 243 -5.67 14.06 -2.28
CA SER A 243 -6.72 14.72 -3.03
C SER A 243 -6.46 14.61 -4.53
N ASP A 244 -7.52 14.41 -5.31
CA ASP A 244 -7.41 14.46 -6.77
C ASP A 244 -7.40 15.91 -7.24
N LYS A 245 -6.54 16.24 -8.23
CA LYS A 245 -6.47 17.57 -8.83
C LYS A 245 -6.71 17.48 -10.34
N TYR A 246 -7.62 18.31 -10.80
CA TYR A 246 -7.98 18.41 -12.22
C TYR A 246 -7.61 19.80 -12.72
N PHE A 247 -7.00 19.86 -13.90
CA PHE A 247 -6.64 21.09 -14.58
C PHE A 247 -7.23 21.09 -15.98
N PHE A 248 -7.84 22.18 -16.37
CA PHE A 248 -8.48 22.38 -17.67
C PHE A 248 -8.13 23.77 -18.20
N SER A 249 -7.85 23.89 -19.50
CA SER A 249 -7.66 25.21 -20.11
C SER A 249 -8.95 26.00 -20.16
N SER A 250 -10.07 25.33 -20.44
CA SER A 250 -11.42 25.91 -20.38
C SER A 250 -12.46 24.81 -20.29
N GLY A 251 -13.65 25.17 -19.81
CA GLY A 251 -14.73 24.19 -19.71
C GLY A 251 -16.04 24.73 -19.21
N PHE A 252 -17.06 23.88 -19.33
CA PHE A 252 -18.37 24.01 -18.74
C PHE A 252 -18.55 22.94 -17.66
N PHE A 253 -18.90 23.36 -16.46
CA PHE A 253 -19.03 22.50 -15.28
C PHE A 253 -20.44 22.67 -14.71
N ASP A 254 -21.24 21.63 -14.86
CA ASP A 254 -22.55 21.52 -14.22
C ASP A 254 -22.30 21.05 -12.77
N LEU A 255 -22.40 21.98 -11.85
CA LEU A 255 -22.11 21.77 -10.44
C LEU A 255 -23.21 20.97 -9.74
N LYS A 256 -24.46 21.02 -10.27
CA LYS A 256 -25.61 20.28 -9.75
C LYS A 256 -25.44 18.79 -9.94
N ASP A 257 -25.21 18.34 -11.17
CA ASP A 257 -25.10 16.94 -11.53
C ASP A 257 -23.65 16.47 -11.57
N ASN A 258 -22.70 17.36 -11.26
CA ASN A 258 -21.26 17.10 -11.31
C ASN A 258 -20.81 16.55 -12.67
N ASN A 259 -21.38 17.11 -13.75
CA ASN A 259 -21.00 16.84 -15.13
C ASN A 259 -20.04 17.93 -15.63
N PHE A 260 -19.28 17.64 -16.67
CA PHE A 260 -18.45 18.67 -17.30
C PHE A 260 -18.10 18.32 -18.75
N ASN A 261 -17.74 19.36 -19.50
CA ASN A 261 -17.11 19.26 -20.81
C ASN A 261 -15.97 20.28 -20.86
N ALA A 262 -14.73 19.79 -21.02
CA ALA A 262 -13.55 20.62 -20.85
C ALA A 262 -12.44 20.28 -21.84
N ALA A 263 -11.61 21.27 -22.13
CA ALA A 263 -10.45 21.17 -23.02
C ALA A 263 -9.15 21.06 -22.24
N GLU A 264 -8.12 20.47 -22.87
CA GLU A 264 -6.75 20.34 -22.35
C GLU A 264 -6.69 19.80 -20.91
N THR A 265 -7.28 18.64 -20.75
CA THR A 265 -7.46 18.01 -19.45
C THR A 265 -6.16 17.43 -18.91
N LYS A 266 -5.83 17.73 -17.65
CA LYS A 266 -4.77 17.09 -16.91
C LYS A 266 -5.29 16.71 -15.52
N VAL A 267 -5.19 15.44 -15.19
CA VAL A 267 -5.63 14.90 -13.90
C VAL A 267 -4.41 14.37 -13.15
N LYS A 268 -4.24 14.82 -11.92
CA LYS A 268 -3.31 14.23 -10.96
C LYS A 268 -4.15 13.47 -9.94
N MET A 269 -3.99 12.16 -9.89
CA MET A 269 -4.68 11.30 -8.95
C MET A 269 -3.90 11.24 -7.64
N LYS A 270 -4.56 10.88 -6.55
CA LYS A 270 -3.91 10.65 -5.25
C LYS A 270 -2.82 9.59 -5.36
N LYS A 271 -1.70 9.80 -4.67
CA LYS A 271 -0.48 8.99 -4.83
C LYS A 271 -0.67 7.50 -4.53
N ASN A 272 -1.36 7.15 -3.47
CA ASN A 272 -1.50 5.75 -3.04
C ASN A 272 -2.60 4.95 -3.75
N ILE A 273 -3.16 5.47 -4.85
CA ILE A 273 -4.29 4.82 -5.54
C ILE A 273 -3.94 3.40 -6.02
N PHE A 274 -2.66 3.13 -6.36
CA PHE A 274 -2.16 1.82 -6.77
C PHE A 274 -1.37 1.09 -5.66
N GLY A 275 -1.49 1.53 -4.39
CA GLY A 275 -0.85 0.88 -3.25
C GLY A 275 0.63 1.23 -3.03
N ASN A 276 1.20 2.14 -3.82
CA ASN A 276 2.57 2.64 -3.66
C ASN A 276 2.57 4.17 -3.57
N MET A 277 3.08 4.72 -2.47
CA MET A 277 3.16 6.17 -2.22
C MET A 277 4.18 6.90 -3.10
N ASP A 278 5.14 6.18 -3.69
CA ASP A 278 6.14 6.75 -4.59
C ASP A 278 5.57 7.01 -6.00
N ASN A 279 4.42 6.42 -6.33
CA ASN A 279 3.76 6.65 -7.60
C ASN A 279 3.16 8.06 -7.69
N ASP A 280 3.13 8.59 -8.93
CA ASP A 280 2.50 9.87 -9.27
C ASP A 280 1.53 9.67 -10.46
N PRO A 281 0.41 8.97 -10.24
CA PRO A 281 -0.53 8.60 -11.29
C PRO A 281 -1.19 9.84 -11.89
N ARG A 282 -1.09 9.96 -13.22
CA ARG A 282 -1.58 11.11 -13.95
C ARG A 282 -2.13 10.75 -15.32
N LEU A 283 -3.12 11.52 -15.73
CA LEU A 283 -3.78 11.41 -17.01
C LEU A 283 -3.77 12.78 -17.69
N ILE A 284 -3.40 12.82 -18.97
CA ILE A 284 -3.42 14.03 -19.80
C ILE A 284 -4.24 13.71 -21.04
N GLY A 285 -5.05 14.66 -21.51
CA GLY A 285 -5.82 14.49 -22.74
C GLY A 285 -6.19 15.81 -23.40
N VAL A 286 -6.55 15.80 -24.67
CA VAL A 286 -6.92 16.98 -25.45
C VAL A 286 -8.27 17.52 -25.03
N SER A 287 -9.20 16.66 -24.66
CA SER A 287 -10.51 17.05 -24.13
C SER A 287 -11.07 15.97 -23.21
N SER A 288 -11.96 16.35 -22.34
CA SER A 288 -12.69 15.40 -21.50
C SER A 288 -14.13 15.84 -21.30
N PHE A 289 -14.98 14.85 -21.11
CA PHE A 289 -16.33 15.09 -20.64
C PHE A 289 -16.72 14.07 -19.59
N LYS A 290 -17.59 14.49 -18.70
CA LYS A 290 -18.23 13.63 -17.70
C LYS A 290 -19.72 13.77 -17.84
N LYS A 291 -20.39 12.63 -17.98
CA LYS A 291 -21.85 12.53 -17.97
C LYS A 291 -22.25 11.39 -17.05
N ASN A 292 -22.95 11.74 -15.99
CA ASN A 292 -23.33 10.80 -14.92
C ASN A 292 -22.09 10.07 -14.35
N GLU A 293 -22.09 8.75 -14.38
CA GLU A 293 -21.02 7.91 -13.82
C GLU A 293 -19.86 7.63 -14.81
N ILE A 294 -19.89 8.23 -16.01
CA ILE A 294 -18.86 7.99 -17.05
C ILE A 294 -18.08 9.28 -17.28
N THR A 295 -16.78 9.19 -17.03
CA THR A 295 -15.80 10.22 -17.43
C THR A 295 -15.03 9.70 -18.62
N GLN A 296 -14.96 10.45 -19.72
CA GLN A 296 -14.16 10.11 -20.91
C GLN A 296 -13.11 11.19 -21.17
N VAL A 297 -11.91 10.77 -21.47
CA VAL A 297 -10.79 11.60 -21.92
C VAL A 297 -10.40 11.16 -23.33
N ASN A 298 -10.33 12.11 -24.26
CA ASN A 298 -9.99 11.87 -25.65
C ASN A 298 -8.50 12.13 -25.89
N LYS A 299 -7.88 11.30 -26.71
CA LYS A 299 -6.42 11.29 -27.00
C LYS A 299 -5.64 11.34 -25.68
N GLY A 300 -5.98 10.40 -24.78
CA GLY A 300 -5.46 10.36 -23.42
C GLY A 300 -4.11 9.67 -23.34
N ILE A 301 -3.25 10.16 -22.43
CA ILE A 301 -2.00 9.51 -22.03
C ILE A 301 -2.06 9.30 -20.52
N PHE A 302 -1.91 8.06 -20.10
CA PHE A 302 -1.90 7.66 -18.70
C PHE A 302 -0.55 7.06 -18.29
N THR A 303 -0.05 7.40 -17.12
CA THR A 303 1.10 6.76 -16.46
C THR A 303 0.94 6.82 -14.94
N SER A 304 1.51 5.84 -14.23
CA SER A 304 1.61 5.87 -12.75
C SER A 304 3.01 6.21 -12.26
N CYS A 305 4.00 6.33 -13.15
CA CYS A 305 5.38 6.57 -12.79
C CYS A 305 5.57 7.94 -12.12
N LYS A 306 6.54 8.02 -11.18
CA LYS A 306 6.95 9.27 -10.56
C LYS A 306 7.28 10.33 -11.61
N LYS A 307 6.86 11.55 -11.37
CA LYS A 307 7.15 12.64 -12.29
C LYS A 307 8.63 13.01 -12.17
N THR A 308 9.39 12.71 -13.22
CA THR A 308 10.76 13.17 -13.44
C THR A 308 10.77 14.18 -14.60
N ASP A 309 11.85 14.90 -14.81
CA ASP A 309 11.97 15.88 -15.90
C ASP A 309 11.98 15.22 -17.29
N ASN A 310 12.21 13.93 -17.36
CA ASN A 310 12.20 13.12 -18.58
C ASN A 310 10.85 12.44 -18.81
N CYS A 311 10.70 11.79 -20.00
CA CYS A 311 9.54 10.96 -20.30
C CYS A 311 9.37 9.84 -19.26
N PRO A 312 8.12 9.46 -18.92
CA PRO A 312 7.89 8.39 -17.97
C PRO A 312 8.43 7.06 -18.52
N PRO A 313 8.99 6.17 -17.66
CA PRO A 313 9.45 4.85 -18.09
C PRO A 313 8.42 4.05 -18.86
N TRP A 314 7.14 4.22 -18.54
CA TRP A 314 6.05 3.70 -19.37
C TRP A 314 4.84 4.64 -19.40
N SER A 315 4.09 4.57 -20.48
CA SER A 315 2.81 5.26 -20.64
C SER A 315 1.84 4.45 -21.50
N ILE A 316 0.55 4.67 -21.31
CA ILE A 316 -0.50 4.18 -22.21
C ILE A 316 -1.09 5.37 -22.91
N LYS A 317 -0.94 5.42 -24.23
CA LYS A 317 -1.58 6.38 -25.11
C LYS A 317 -2.80 5.73 -25.74
N ALA A 318 -3.98 6.33 -25.58
CA ALA A 318 -5.21 5.78 -26.11
C ALA A 318 -6.04 6.86 -26.82
N GLU A 319 -6.82 6.48 -27.83
CA GLU A 319 -7.76 7.39 -28.49
C GLU A 319 -8.82 7.86 -27.51
N LYS A 320 -9.33 6.95 -26.68
CA LYS A 320 -10.31 7.23 -25.64
C LYS A 320 -9.99 6.45 -24.37
N ILE A 321 -10.00 7.14 -23.25
CA ILE A 321 -9.91 6.54 -21.91
C ILE A 321 -11.22 6.83 -21.19
N LYS A 322 -11.96 5.79 -20.80
CA LYS A 322 -13.25 5.90 -20.12
C LYS A 322 -13.14 5.35 -18.71
N HIS A 323 -13.49 6.15 -17.73
CA HIS A 323 -13.69 5.71 -16.36
C HIS A 323 -15.17 5.53 -16.11
N ASN A 324 -15.62 4.29 -15.95
CA ASN A 324 -17.00 3.95 -15.58
C ASN A 324 -17.06 3.65 -14.09
N LYS A 325 -17.55 4.59 -13.30
CA LYS A 325 -17.63 4.48 -11.83
C LYS A 325 -18.61 3.42 -11.36
N SER A 326 -19.73 3.22 -12.06
CA SER A 326 -20.73 2.21 -11.69
C SER A 326 -20.19 0.79 -11.85
N ARG A 327 -19.42 0.54 -12.90
CA ARG A 327 -18.73 -0.73 -13.15
C ARG A 327 -17.35 -0.80 -12.49
N LYS A 328 -16.86 0.31 -11.95
CA LYS A 328 -15.51 0.45 -11.37
C LYS A 328 -14.41 -0.03 -12.32
N GLN A 329 -14.43 0.47 -13.54
CA GLN A 329 -13.52 0.07 -14.63
C GLN A 329 -12.95 1.26 -15.37
N LEU A 330 -11.65 1.17 -15.70
CA LEU A 330 -11.02 2.00 -16.72
C LEU A 330 -10.96 1.22 -18.02
N ILE A 331 -11.49 1.80 -19.10
CA ILE A 331 -11.59 1.20 -20.43
C ILE A 331 -10.80 2.07 -21.40
N TYR A 332 -9.95 1.43 -22.18
CA TYR A 332 -9.08 2.07 -23.17
C TYR A 332 -9.46 1.57 -24.57
N ASP A 333 -9.76 2.50 -25.45
CA ASP A 333 -10.02 2.22 -26.88
C ASP A 333 -8.80 2.65 -27.71
N ASN A 334 -8.31 1.79 -28.60
CA ASN A 334 -7.11 1.99 -29.44
C ASN A 334 -5.89 2.44 -28.62
N ALA A 335 -5.48 1.58 -27.69
CA ALA A 335 -4.40 1.87 -26.75
C ALA A 335 -3.04 1.34 -27.24
N ILE A 336 -2.01 2.13 -27.03
CA ILE A 336 -0.61 1.76 -27.30
C ILE A 336 0.14 1.88 -25.97
N LEU A 337 0.73 0.77 -25.52
CA LEU A 337 1.70 0.77 -24.44
C LEU A 337 3.05 1.25 -24.99
N GLN A 338 3.61 2.26 -24.36
CA GLN A 338 4.92 2.83 -24.69
C GLN A 338 5.88 2.63 -23.50
N ILE A 339 7.14 2.33 -23.82
CA ILE A 339 8.27 2.33 -22.88
C ILE A 339 9.25 3.39 -23.36
N TYR A 340 9.52 4.42 -22.55
CA TYR A 340 10.30 5.60 -22.93
C TYR A 340 9.87 6.16 -24.30
N ASP A 341 8.55 6.35 -24.48
CA ASP A 341 7.89 6.82 -25.70
C ASP A 341 8.00 5.89 -26.93
N VAL A 342 8.68 4.74 -26.80
CA VAL A 342 8.73 3.72 -27.85
C VAL A 342 7.47 2.85 -27.80
N PRO A 343 6.68 2.75 -28.87
CA PRO A 343 5.49 1.90 -28.91
C PRO A 343 5.86 0.41 -28.91
N ILE A 344 5.37 -0.33 -27.91
CA ILE A 344 5.70 -1.76 -27.71
C ILE A 344 4.53 -2.67 -28.09
N VAL A 345 3.30 -2.35 -27.58
CA VAL A 345 2.13 -3.21 -27.79
C VAL A 345 0.91 -2.35 -28.08
N TYR A 346 0.13 -2.77 -29.08
CA TYR A 346 -1.16 -2.18 -29.41
C TYR A 346 -2.31 -3.06 -28.92
N PHE A 347 -3.29 -2.45 -28.28
CA PHE A 347 -4.53 -3.07 -27.84
C PHE A 347 -5.72 -2.35 -28.51
N PRO A 348 -6.52 -3.00 -29.35
CA PRO A 348 -7.73 -2.39 -29.92
C PRO A 348 -8.70 -1.93 -28.82
N LYS A 349 -8.83 -2.74 -27.77
CA LYS A 349 -9.59 -2.43 -26.58
C LYS A 349 -9.09 -3.27 -25.42
N PHE A 350 -8.86 -2.61 -24.27
CA PHE A 350 -8.61 -3.32 -23.03
C PHE A 350 -9.20 -2.56 -21.85
N PHE A 351 -9.36 -3.23 -20.73
CA PHE A 351 -9.82 -2.60 -19.51
C PHE A 351 -9.12 -3.23 -18.30
N HIS A 352 -9.03 -2.45 -17.26
CA HIS A 352 -8.64 -2.94 -15.95
C HIS A 352 -9.58 -2.38 -14.87
N PRO A 353 -9.68 -3.05 -13.69
CA PRO A 353 -10.46 -2.53 -12.58
C PRO A 353 -9.97 -1.15 -12.13
N ASP A 354 -10.90 -0.34 -11.65
CA ASP A 354 -10.55 0.86 -10.90
C ASP A 354 -9.73 0.46 -9.66
N PRO A 355 -8.69 1.21 -9.31
CA PRO A 355 -7.82 0.89 -8.16
C PRO A 355 -8.55 0.74 -6.82
N THR A 356 -9.74 1.29 -6.68
CA THR A 356 -10.57 1.16 -5.47
C THR A 356 -11.22 -0.21 -5.32
N VAL A 357 -11.18 -1.04 -6.36
CA VAL A 357 -11.81 -2.36 -6.38
C VAL A 357 -10.89 -3.39 -5.76
N LYS A 358 -11.32 -3.99 -4.65
CA LYS A 358 -10.55 -5.06 -4.00
C LYS A 358 -10.53 -6.37 -4.81
N ARG A 359 -11.65 -6.69 -5.50
CA ARG A 359 -11.80 -7.94 -6.29
C ARG A 359 -12.78 -7.71 -7.45
N GLN A 360 -12.35 -7.96 -8.68
CA GLN A 360 -13.18 -7.90 -9.87
C GLN A 360 -12.79 -8.98 -10.87
N SER A 361 -13.79 -9.64 -11.47
CA SER A 361 -13.57 -10.60 -12.54
C SER A 361 -13.01 -9.92 -13.79
N GLY A 362 -12.01 -10.55 -14.42
CA GLY A 362 -11.39 -10.03 -15.62
C GLY A 362 -10.12 -10.78 -16.02
N ILE A 363 -9.58 -10.45 -17.16
CA ILE A 363 -8.28 -10.95 -17.63
C ILE A 363 -7.21 -10.31 -16.74
N LEU A 364 -6.38 -11.13 -16.12
CA LEU A 364 -5.18 -10.67 -15.42
C LEU A 364 -4.07 -10.40 -16.44
N LYS A 365 -2.98 -9.80 -15.97
CA LYS A 365 -1.83 -9.49 -16.80
C LYS A 365 -1.35 -10.76 -17.55
N PRO A 366 -1.18 -10.73 -18.87
CA PRO A 366 -0.55 -11.81 -19.60
C PRO A 366 0.91 -11.97 -19.17
N ILE A 367 1.39 -13.20 -19.17
CA ILE A 367 2.77 -13.54 -18.83
C ILE A 367 3.38 -14.23 -20.04
N LEU A 368 4.47 -13.65 -20.54
CA LEU A 368 5.31 -14.26 -21.56
C LEU A 368 6.50 -14.90 -20.84
N ASN A 369 6.73 -16.18 -21.09
CA ASN A 369 7.82 -16.93 -20.48
C ASN A 369 8.59 -17.67 -21.57
N GLU A 370 9.89 -17.77 -21.41
CA GLU A 370 10.80 -18.54 -22.26
C GLU A 370 11.45 -19.63 -21.45
N SER A 371 11.36 -20.85 -21.93
CA SER A 371 11.94 -22.03 -21.30
C SER A 371 12.79 -22.78 -22.31
N HIS A 372 14.02 -23.13 -21.94
CA HIS A 372 14.86 -23.96 -22.79
C HIS A 372 14.21 -25.30 -23.18
N ILE A 373 13.47 -25.90 -22.24
CA ILE A 373 12.81 -27.19 -22.44
C ILE A 373 11.52 -27.06 -23.25
N LEU A 374 10.70 -26.02 -22.94
CA LEU A 374 9.35 -25.89 -23.46
C LEU A 374 9.21 -24.85 -24.59
N GLY A 375 10.22 -24.01 -24.82
CA GLY A 375 10.18 -22.88 -25.74
C GLY A 375 9.41 -21.69 -25.15
N SER A 376 9.12 -20.72 -26.02
CA SER A 376 8.33 -19.54 -25.66
C SER A 376 6.90 -19.91 -25.29
N SER A 377 6.32 -19.20 -24.32
CA SER A 377 4.93 -19.42 -23.93
C SER A 377 4.21 -18.12 -23.58
N LEU A 378 2.90 -18.11 -23.83
CA LEU A 378 1.99 -17.02 -23.48
C LEU A 378 0.92 -17.56 -22.52
N LYS A 379 0.94 -17.08 -21.27
CA LYS A 379 -0.05 -17.36 -20.24
C LYS A 379 -1.01 -16.19 -20.10
N ILE A 380 -2.33 -16.43 -20.23
CA ILE A 380 -3.37 -15.39 -20.14
C ILE A 380 -4.35 -15.79 -19.05
N PRO A 381 -4.09 -15.41 -17.78
CA PRO A 381 -4.98 -15.78 -16.69
C PRO A 381 -6.29 -14.99 -16.73
N TYR A 382 -7.40 -15.67 -16.48
CA TYR A 382 -8.72 -15.09 -16.27
C TYR A 382 -9.17 -15.33 -14.83
N TYR A 383 -9.34 -14.26 -14.10
CA TYR A 383 -9.83 -14.26 -12.72
C TYR A 383 -11.33 -14.09 -12.67
N LYS A 384 -12.03 -14.94 -11.95
CA LYS A 384 -13.48 -14.91 -11.77
C LYS A 384 -13.84 -14.87 -10.29
N VAL A 385 -14.48 -13.81 -9.86
CA VAL A 385 -15.15 -13.74 -8.56
C VAL A 385 -16.44 -14.55 -8.66
N LEU A 386 -16.57 -15.60 -7.85
CA LEU A 386 -17.77 -16.44 -7.77
C LEU A 386 -18.73 -15.93 -6.71
N SER A 387 -18.19 -15.55 -5.55
CA SER A 387 -18.93 -14.96 -4.43
C SER A 387 -17.98 -14.13 -3.56
N ALA A 388 -18.46 -13.54 -2.48
CA ALA A 388 -17.64 -12.75 -1.56
C ALA A 388 -16.49 -13.59 -0.95
N ASP A 389 -16.68 -14.87 -0.79
CA ASP A 389 -15.79 -15.83 -0.14
C ASP A 389 -15.05 -16.76 -1.12
N LYS A 390 -15.37 -16.73 -2.44
CA LYS A 390 -14.87 -17.68 -3.45
C LYS A 390 -14.40 -16.98 -4.72
N ASP A 391 -13.33 -17.49 -5.28
CA ASP A 391 -12.85 -17.12 -6.61
C ASP A 391 -12.19 -18.29 -7.35
N LEU A 392 -12.06 -18.12 -8.65
CA LEU A 392 -11.43 -19.07 -9.56
C LEU A 392 -10.54 -18.29 -10.53
N THR A 393 -9.31 -18.75 -10.69
CA THR A 393 -8.41 -18.25 -11.75
C THR A 393 -8.17 -19.38 -12.75
N ILE A 394 -8.48 -19.15 -14.02
CA ILE A 394 -8.21 -20.08 -15.14
C ILE A 394 -7.07 -19.49 -15.94
N SER A 395 -5.97 -20.22 -16.06
CA SER A 395 -4.73 -19.77 -16.67
C SER A 395 -4.31 -20.64 -17.84
N PRO A 396 -4.87 -20.43 -19.05
CA PRO A 396 -4.34 -21.05 -20.25
C PRO A 396 -2.93 -20.53 -20.54
N ASN A 397 -2.01 -21.44 -20.80
CA ASN A 397 -0.64 -21.17 -21.20
C ASN A 397 -0.34 -21.92 -22.50
N ILE A 398 -0.08 -21.18 -23.56
CA ILE A 398 0.18 -21.70 -24.91
C ILE A 398 1.66 -21.63 -25.17
N PHE A 399 2.26 -22.76 -25.54
CA PHE A 399 3.68 -22.88 -25.83
C PHE A 399 3.93 -23.00 -27.32
N GLU A 400 5.06 -22.52 -27.78
CA GLU A 400 5.51 -22.59 -29.16
C GLU A 400 5.57 -24.03 -29.73
N LYS A 401 5.87 -25.02 -28.89
CA LYS A 401 6.02 -26.43 -29.24
C LYS A 401 4.72 -27.24 -29.28
N ASP A 402 3.59 -26.63 -29.61
CA ASP A 402 2.24 -27.24 -29.62
C ASP A 402 1.83 -27.82 -28.26
N ILE A 403 2.30 -27.27 -27.20
CA ILE A 403 1.90 -27.62 -25.85
C ILE A 403 0.84 -26.64 -25.36
N LEU A 404 -0.25 -27.15 -24.84
CA LEU A 404 -1.28 -26.34 -24.16
C LEU A 404 -1.38 -26.79 -22.70
N MET A 405 -1.14 -25.86 -21.78
CA MET A 405 -1.35 -26.06 -20.36
C MET A 405 -2.53 -25.20 -19.90
N ILE A 406 -3.44 -25.77 -19.15
CA ILE A 406 -4.53 -25.04 -18.49
C ILE A 406 -4.41 -25.29 -16.99
N GLU A 407 -4.14 -24.24 -16.26
CA GLU A 407 -4.06 -24.26 -14.81
C GLU A 407 -5.28 -23.58 -14.21
N ASN A 408 -5.87 -24.18 -13.17
CA ASN A 408 -7.07 -23.70 -12.50
C ASN A 408 -6.77 -23.58 -11.01
N GLU A 409 -6.84 -22.38 -10.47
CA GLU A 409 -6.68 -22.09 -9.05
C GLU A 409 -8.03 -21.70 -8.46
N PHE A 410 -8.53 -22.50 -7.53
CA PHE A 410 -9.75 -22.25 -6.78
C PHE A 410 -9.41 -21.85 -5.35
N ARG A 411 -10.02 -20.78 -4.86
CA ARG A 411 -9.85 -20.27 -3.49
C ARG A 411 -11.21 -20.06 -2.84
N GLN A 412 -11.31 -20.50 -1.59
CA GLN A 412 -12.46 -20.24 -0.75
C GLN A 412 -12.00 -19.92 0.67
N LYS A 413 -12.49 -18.83 1.24
CA LYS A 413 -12.21 -18.43 2.62
C LYS A 413 -13.50 -18.07 3.33
N THR A 414 -13.86 -18.86 4.35
CA THR A 414 -14.97 -18.60 5.26
C THR A 414 -14.46 -18.04 6.60
N SER A 415 -15.31 -17.82 7.56
CA SER A 415 -14.93 -17.39 8.91
C SER A 415 -13.98 -18.38 9.61
N ASN A 416 -14.17 -19.68 9.37
CA ASN A 416 -13.45 -20.75 10.07
C ASN A 416 -12.70 -21.71 9.12
N SER A 417 -12.74 -21.50 7.81
CA SER A 417 -12.04 -22.38 6.88
C SER A 417 -11.37 -21.67 5.72
N ASN A 418 -10.31 -22.27 5.21
CA ASN A 418 -9.58 -21.81 4.03
C ASN A 418 -9.29 -23.00 3.13
N LEU A 419 -9.81 -22.97 1.90
CA LEU A 419 -9.53 -23.95 0.83
C LEU A 419 -8.76 -23.25 -0.30
N LEU A 420 -7.64 -23.82 -0.67
CA LEU A 420 -6.87 -23.48 -1.86
C LEU A 420 -6.63 -24.76 -2.65
N ALA A 421 -7.02 -24.78 -3.92
CA ALA A 421 -6.79 -25.91 -4.82
C ALA A 421 -6.24 -25.42 -6.15
N ASN A 422 -5.23 -26.09 -6.66
CA ASN A 422 -4.62 -25.80 -7.94
C ASN A 422 -4.56 -27.10 -8.76
N TYR A 423 -5.24 -27.11 -9.90
CA TYR A 423 -5.26 -28.21 -10.86
C TYR A 423 -4.73 -27.74 -12.20
N GLY A 424 -3.67 -28.40 -12.68
CA GLY A 424 -3.12 -28.17 -14.01
C GLY A 424 -3.20 -29.39 -14.92
N PHE A 425 -3.61 -29.16 -16.15
CA PHE A 425 -3.63 -30.17 -17.22
C PHE A 425 -2.82 -29.64 -18.39
N THR A 426 -1.87 -30.46 -18.85
CA THR A 426 -0.98 -30.13 -19.99
C THR A 426 -1.11 -31.20 -21.07
N ARG A 427 -1.45 -30.76 -22.28
CA ARG A 427 -1.55 -31.61 -23.47
C ARG A 427 -0.36 -31.38 -24.38
N GLY A 428 0.13 -32.45 -24.98
CA GLY A 428 1.14 -32.35 -26.04
C GLY A 428 2.59 -32.31 -25.55
N TYR A 429 2.86 -32.53 -24.26
CA TYR A 429 4.22 -32.59 -23.74
C TYR A 429 5.01 -33.72 -24.35
N LYS A 430 6.24 -33.42 -24.80
CA LYS A 430 7.20 -34.39 -25.33
C LYS A 430 8.51 -34.22 -24.59
N SER A 431 8.98 -35.26 -23.94
CA SER A 431 10.27 -35.26 -23.29
C SER A 431 11.41 -35.33 -24.30
N SER A 432 12.59 -34.88 -23.92
CA SER A 432 13.81 -35.00 -24.78
C SER A 432 14.24 -36.45 -25.01
N VAL A 433 13.78 -37.36 -24.17
CA VAL A 433 14.15 -38.82 -24.22
C VAL A 433 13.09 -39.64 -24.94
N GLU A 434 11.78 -39.28 -24.85
CA GLU A 434 10.68 -39.99 -25.45
C GLU A 434 10.03 -39.24 -26.60
N SER A 435 9.89 -39.89 -27.75
CA SER A 435 9.31 -39.27 -28.96
C SER A 435 7.78 -39.11 -28.88
N LYS A 436 7.09 -39.79 -27.95
CA LYS A 436 5.63 -39.82 -27.86
C LYS A 436 5.10 -38.65 -27.03
N LYS A 437 4.12 -37.92 -27.59
CA LYS A 437 3.41 -36.87 -26.85
C LYS A 437 2.58 -37.49 -25.71
N LYS A 438 2.68 -36.89 -24.50
CA LYS A 438 1.94 -37.34 -23.30
C LYS A 438 1.04 -36.21 -22.78
N ASN A 439 -0.02 -36.60 -22.11
CA ASN A 439 -0.82 -35.70 -21.30
C ASN A 439 -0.36 -35.81 -19.86
N ILE A 440 -0.05 -34.69 -19.25
CA ILE A 440 0.47 -34.64 -17.89
C ILE A 440 -0.35 -33.65 -17.05
N SER A 441 -0.41 -33.89 -15.76
CA SER A 441 -1.26 -33.10 -14.87
C SER A 441 -0.69 -33.05 -13.44
N HIS A 442 -1.16 -32.06 -12.71
CA HIS A 442 -0.96 -31.96 -11.28
C HIS A 442 -2.27 -31.62 -10.56
N LEU A 443 -2.34 -31.97 -9.29
CA LEU A 443 -3.35 -31.52 -8.36
C LEU A 443 -2.67 -31.21 -7.03
N PHE A 444 -2.74 -29.95 -6.61
CA PHE A 444 -2.29 -29.49 -5.29
C PHE A 444 -3.48 -28.88 -4.56
N GLY A 445 -3.62 -29.17 -3.28
CA GLY A 445 -4.73 -28.66 -2.51
C GLY A 445 -4.39 -28.55 -1.02
N ARG A 446 -4.93 -27.55 -0.36
CA ARG A 446 -4.89 -27.42 1.10
C ARG A 446 -6.23 -26.92 1.61
N TYR A 447 -6.75 -27.62 2.57
CA TYR A 447 -7.94 -27.24 3.30
C TYR A 447 -7.62 -27.14 4.79
N LYS A 448 -7.75 -25.95 5.33
CA LYS A 448 -7.58 -25.70 6.77
C LYS A 448 -8.92 -25.29 7.36
N LEU A 449 -9.33 -25.99 8.42
CA LEU A 449 -10.55 -25.75 9.16
C LEU A 449 -10.22 -25.50 10.64
N ASP A 450 -10.64 -24.36 11.15
CA ASP A 450 -10.68 -24.10 12.58
C ASP A 450 -11.92 -24.78 13.18
N LEU A 451 -11.68 -25.72 14.09
CA LEU A 451 -12.75 -26.49 14.73
C LEU A 451 -13.49 -25.69 15.80
N GLY A 452 -12.89 -24.59 16.28
CA GLY A 452 -13.51 -23.68 17.25
C GLY A 452 -13.91 -24.35 18.58
N LEU A 453 -13.11 -25.32 19.05
CA LEU A 453 -13.44 -26.05 20.28
C LEU A 453 -13.25 -25.15 21.49
N GLU A 454 -14.28 -25.08 22.33
CA GLU A 454 -14.24 -24.39 23.59
C GLU A 454 -13.15 -25.01 24.51
N ASN A 455 -12.48 -24.19 25.29
CA ASN A 455 -11.36 -24.55 26.19
C ASN A 455 -10.03 -24.92 25.51
N TYR A 456 -9.91 -24.78 24.19
CA TYR A 456 -8.63 -24.89 23.47
C TYR A 456 -8.17 -23.52 22.98
N ASN A 457 -6.87 -23.28 23.06
CA ASN A 457 -6.25 -22.06 22.51
C ASN A 457 -6.34 -22.09 20.98
N SER A 458 -6.18 -23.28 20.40
CA SER A 458 -6.37 -23.51 18.98
C SER A 458 -6.74 -24.97 18.69
N SER A 459 -7.57 -25.18 17.68
CA SER A 459 -7.98 -26.51 17.22
C SER A 459 -8.16 -26.50 15.71
N PHE A 460 -7.34 -27.26 14.99
CA PHE A 460 -7.32 -27.22 13.52
C PHE A 460 -7.35 -28.62 12.90
N LEU A 461 -8.09 -28.72 11.80
CA LEU A 461 -7.91 -29.75 10.78
C LEU A 461 -7.16 -29.12 9.61
N ASP A 462 -6.04 -29.73 9.20
CA ASP A 462 -5.26 -29.32 8.02
C ASP A 462 -5.12 -30.51 7.07
N LEU A 463 -5.72 -30.40 5.88
CA LEU A 463 -5.60 -31.37 4.81
C LEU A 463 -4.70 -30.78 3.72
N ASN A 464 -3.58 -31.41 3.44
CA ASN A 464 -2.70 -31.09 2.33
C ASN A 464 -2.65 -32.25 1.34
N PHE A 465 -2.78 -31.94 0.06
CA PHE A 465 -2.78 -32.94 -1.01
C PHE A 465 -1.89 -32.51 -2.16
N GLN A 466 -0.96 -33.38 -2.56
CA GLN A 466 -0.03 -33.12 -3.66
C GLN A 466 0.07 -34.37 -4.54
N LYS A 467 -0.20 -34.20 -5.85
CA LYS A 467 -0.10 -35.28 -6.82
C LYS A 467 0.34 -34.74 -8.18
N VAL A 468 1.24 -35.45 -8.82
CA VAL A 468 1.58 -35.31 -10.24
C VAL A 468 1.49 -36.66 -10.94
N ASN A 469 1.24 -36.69 -12.24
CA ASN A 469 1.22 -37.95 -13.02
C ASN A 469 2.49 -38.14 -13.87
N ASN A 470 3.49 -37.26 -13.72
CA ASN A 470 4.80 -37.38 -14.37
C ASN A 470 5.90 -36.96 -13.37
N ASP A 471 6.92 -37.77 -13.24
CA ASP A 471 7.96 -37.64 -12.20
C ASP A 471 8.85 -36.40 -12.38
N THR A 472 9.00 -35.88 -13.57
CA THR A 472 9.79 -34.67 -13.87
C THR A 472 8.92 -33.40 -13.95
N TYR A 473 7.59 -33.53 -13.73
CA TYR A 473 6.63 -32.44 -13.90
C TYR A 473 7.07 -31.14 -13.21
N LEU A 474 7.41 -31.22 -11.93
CA LEU A 474 7.83 -30.07 -11.13
C LEU A 474 9.14 -29.42 -11.60
N LYS A 475 10.05 -30.23 -12.18
CA LYS A 475 11.32 -29.72 -12.71
C LYS A 475 11.13 -29.03 -14.05
N VAL A 476 10.27 -29.58 -14.91
CA VAL A 476 10.02 -29.10 -16.28
C VAL A 476 9.16 -27.82 -16.28
N PHE A 477 8.10 -27.80 -15.47
CA PHE A 477 7.11 -26.72 -15.49
C PHE A 477 7.25 -25.69 -14.35
N ASP A 478 8.25 -25.78 -13.51
CA ASP A 478 8.46 -24.96 -12.32
C ASP A 478 8.23 -23.45 -12.57
N SER A 479 8.85 -22.90 -13.60
CA SER A 479 8.76 -21.50 -13.98
C SER A 479 7.41 -21.10 -14.60
N ASN A 480 6.60 -22.07 -15.01
CA ASN A 480 5.31 -21.87 -15.65
C ASN A 480 4.12 -22.02 -14.68
N LEU A 481 4.35 -22.72 -13.56
CA LEU A 481 3.34 -22.89 -12.53
C LEU A 481 3.12 -21.57 -11.78
N THR A 482 1.89 -21.37 -11.36
CA THR A 482 1.55 -20.24 -10.50
C THR A 482 2.18 -20.43 -9.13
N GLU A 483 2.90 -19.42 -8.64
CA GLU A 483 3.48 -19.43 -7.30
C GLU A 483 2.36 -19.34 -6.25
N THR A 484 2.16 -20.43 -5.52
CA THR A 484 1.15 -20.56 -4.47
C THR A 484 1.74 -21.25 -3.24
N PRO A 485 1.20 -21.02 -2.05
CA PRO A 485 1.66 -21.69 -0.82
C PRO A 485 1.51 -23.23 -0.85
N ILE A 486 0.73 -23.77 -1.79
CA ILE A 486 0.49 -25.21 -1.94
C ILE A 486 1.36 -25.87 -3.02
N LYS A 487 2.10 -25.06 -3.80
CA LYS A 487 3.08 -25.59 -4.76
C LYS A 487 4.18 -26.34 -4.00
N PRO A 488 4.49 -27.61 -4.37
CA PRO A 488 5.56 -28.34 -3.71
C PRO A 488 6.91 -27.64 -3.81
N GLN A 489 7.57 -27.44 -2.68
CA GLN A 489 8.92 -26.84 -2.64
C GLN A 489 9.99 -27.87 -3.02
N ASN A 490 9.79 -29.13 -2.62
CA ASN A 490 10.67 -30.22 -3.03
C ASN A 490 10.21 -30.78 -4.38
N LYS A 491 11.08 -30.73 -5.37
CA LYS A 491 10.77 -31.17 -6.74
C LYS A 491 10.91 -32.69 -6.92
N ASP A 492 11.48 -33.37 -5.95
CA ASP A 492 11.68 -34.82 -5.96
C ASP A 492 10.73 -35.60 -5.02
N GLN A 493 10.03 -34.89 -4.14
CA GLN A 493 9.16 -35.51 -3.16
C GLN A 493 7.84 -34.74 -3.01
N LEU A 494 6.72 -35.44 -3.11
CA LEU A 494 5.38 -34.94 -2.79
C LEU A 494 5.01 -35.37 -1.39
N THR A 495 4.25 -34.51 -0.70
CA THR A 495 3.73 -34.77 0.64
C THR A 495 2.24 -34.52 0.69
N SER A 496 1.48 -35.55 1.06
CA SER A 496 0.04 -35.41 1.33
C SER A 496 -0.22 -35.79 2.77
N SER A 497 -0.98 -34.96 3.49
CA SER A 497 -1.26 -35.17 4.91
C SER A 497 -2.67 -34.77 5.30
N LEU A 498 -3.16 -35.39 6.35
CA LEU A 498 -4.33 -34.98 7.12
C LEU A 498 -3.89 -34.87 8.57
N ASP A 499 -3.91 -33.67 9.11
CA ASP A 499 -3.40 -33.33 10.44
C ASP A 499 -4.49 -32.73 11.29
N LEU A 500 -4.67 -33.23 12.50
CA LEU A 500 -5.50 -32.66 13.55
C LEU A 500 -4.59 -32.14 14.66
N SER A 501 -4.72 -30.87 14.98
CA SER A 501 -3.92 -30.21 16.00
C SER A 501 -4.81 -29.60 17.07
N PHE A 502 -4.49 -29.87 18.33
CA PHE A 502 -5.20 -29.38 19.51
C PHE A 502 -4.21 -28.78 20.50
N GLU A 503 -4.34 -27.50 20.73
CA GLU A 503 -3.54 -26.77 21.73
C GLU A 503 -4.43 -26.39 22.91
N HIS A 504 -4.18 -27.01 24.04
CA HIS A 504 -4.85 -26.76 25.28
C HIS A 504 -3.86 -26.13 26.29
N GLN A 505 -4.33 -25.36 27.25
CA GLN A 505 -3.49 -24.74 28.28
C GLN A 505 -2.56 -25.74 29.02
N LYS A 506 -2.95 -26.98 29.12
CA LYS A 506 -2.25 -28.02 29.88
C LYS A 506 -1.52 -29.06 29.02
N PHE A 507 -1.85 -29.17 27.74
CA PHE A 507 -1.23 -30.15 26.82
C PHE A 507 -1.39 -29.72 25.36
N ASN A 508 -0.53 -30.28 24.51
CA ASN A 508 -0.65 -30.20 23.06
C ASN A 508 -0.81 -31.62 22.51
N LEU A 509 -1.72 -31.78 21.57
CA LEU A 509 -1.93 -33.04 20.85
C LEU A 509 -1.98 -32.75 19.35
N SER A 510 -1.16 -33.45 18.59
CA SER A 510 -1.31 -33.54 17.12
C SER A 510 -1.41 -34.98 16.70
N THR A 511 -2.28 -35.29 15.74
CA THR A 511 -2.44 -36.63 15.20
C THR A 511 -2.83 -36.54 13.74
N GLY A 512 -2.50 -37.59 12.96
CA GLY A 512 -2.82 -37.52 11.54
C GLY A 512 -2.27 -38.69 10.74
N PHE A 513 -2.32 -38.47 9.43
CA PHE A 513 -1.86 -39.39 8.41
C PHE A 513 -0.98 -38.63 7.43
N THR A 514 0.16 -39.18 7.05
CA THR A 514 1.04 -38.57 6.07
C THR A 514 1.50 -39.61 5.03
N SER A 515 1.52 -39.19 3.78
CA SER A 515 2.07 -39.97 2.67
C SER A 515 3.15 -39.15 1.96
N TYR A 516 4.32 -39.75 1.80
CA TYR A 516 5.42 -39.21 1.02
C TYR A 516 5.56 -40.01 -0.27
N GLU A 517 5.65 -39.33 -1.41
CA GLU A 517 5.90 -39.93 -2.72
C GLU A 517 7.23 -39.44 -3.27
N ASN A 518 8.24 -40.32 -3.36
CA ASN A 518 9.52 -40.00 -3.97
C ASN A 518 9.44 -40.18 -5.49
N LEU A 519 9.49 -39.09 -6.23
CA LEU A 519 9.37 -39.06 -7.69
C LEU A 519 10.60 -39.69 -8.40
N SER A 520 11.71 -39.87 -7.69
CA SER A 520 12.90 -40.55 -8.21
C SER A 520 12.89 -42.04 -7.93
N GLY A 521 11.97 -42.53 -7.09
CA GLY A 521 11.86 -43.91 -6.67
C GLY A 521 11.23 -44.84 -7.75
N LYS A 522 11.51 -46.14 -7.67
CA LYS A 522 10.83 -47.17 -8.48
C LYS A 522 9.34 -47.24 -8.13
N ASN A 523 8.52 -47.66 -9.06
CA ASN A 523 7.06 -47.63 -8.91
C ASN A 523 6.50 -48.26 -7.64
N SER A 524 7.07 -49.39 -7.18
CA SER A 524 6.63 -50.08 -5.97
C SER A 524 7.12 -49.42 -4.68
N ASP A 525 8.30 -48.81 -4.71
CA ASP A 525 9.04 -48.40 -3.53
C ASP A 525 9.09 -46.90 -3.35
N ARG A 526 8.33 -46.17 -4.18
CA ARG A 526 8.32 -44.71 -4.14
C ARG A 526 7.52 -44.11 -3.01
N TYR A 527 6.61 -44.90 -2.38
CA TYR A 527 5.73 -44.39 -1.35
C TYR A 527 6.21 -44.78 0.06
N GLN A 528 6.15 -43.80 0.95
CA GLN A 528 6.25 -43.98 2.39
C GLN A 528 4.99 -43.44 3.05
N TYR A 529 4.37 -44.26 3.89
CA TYR A 529 3.17 -43.91 4.62
C TYR A 529 3.45 -43.85 6.11
N VAL A 530 2.90 -42.84 6.78
CA VAL A 530 2.86 -42.74 8.25
C VAL A 530 1.39 -42.69 8.65
N LEU A 531 0.85 -43.86 9.06
CA LEU A 531 -0.60 -44.08 9.16
C LEU A 531 -0.95 -44.93 10.38
N PRO A 532 -1.48 -44.40 11.48
CA PRO A 532 -1.47 -42.99 11.87
C PRO A 532 -0.19 -42.58 12.56
N TYR A 533 -0.08 -41.32 12.89
CA TYR A 533 0.85 -40.82 13.89
C TYR A 533 0.11 -39.99 14.96
N TYR A 534 0.73 -39.84 16.13
CA TYR A 534 0.33 -38.86 17.13
C TYR A 534 1.56 -38.28 17.85
N ASN A 535 1.44 -37.04 18.31
CA ASN A 535 2.36 -36.39 19.21
C ASN A 535 1.56 -35.73 20.33
N PHE A 536 1.89 -36.09 21.57
CA PHE A 536 1.30 -35.53 22.77
C PHE A 536 2.39 -34.95 23.64
N SER A 537 2.20 -33.75 24.17
CA SER A 537 3.11 -33.12 25.10
C SER A 537 2.35 -32.45 26.25
N ARG A 538 2.88 -32.61 27.44
CA ARG A 538 2.30 -32.03 28.64
C ARG A 538 3.39 -31.69 29.66
N ASN A 539 3.34 -30.46 30.21
CA ASN A 539 4.07 -30.13 31.42
C ASN A 539 3.32 -30.72 32.61
N LEU A 540 3.94 -31.67 33.32
CA LEU A 540 3.35 -32.34 34.47
C LEU A 540 3.55 -31.54 35.75
N PHE A 541 4.70 -30.87 35.88
CA PHE A 541 5.08 -30.12 37.06
C PHE A 541 6.09 -29.04 36.67
N GLU A 542 5.89 -27.85 37.14
CA GLU A 542 6.80 -26.73 37.03
C GLU A 542 6.81 -25.95 38.35
N ASN A 543 7.95 -25.99 39.01
CA ASN A 543 8.24 -25.11 40.14
C ASN A 543 9.33 -24.15 39.64
N GLN A 544 9.06 -22.85 39.70
CA GLN A 544 9.95 -21.82 39.18
C GLN A 544 11.34 -21.77 39.80
N ASP A 545 11.54 -22.45 40.97
CA ASP A 545 12.79 -22.38 41.70
C ASP A 545 13.60 -23.69 41.64
N VAL A 546 13.01 -24.83 41.26
CA VAL A 546 13.65 -26.14 41.47
C VAL A 546 13.66 -27.04 40.25
N LEU A 547 12.52 -27.35 39.67
CA LEU A 547 12.39 -28.48 38.73
C LEU A 547 11.24 -28.29 37.77
N ARG A 548 11.47 -28.72 36.54
CA ARG A 548 10.47 -28.89 35.49
C ARG A 548 10.38 -30.37 35.09
N ILE A 549 9.14 -30.88 34.96
CA ILE A 549 8.88 -32.26 34.55
C ILE A 549 7.94 -32.22 33.33
N ASN A 550 8.41 -32.74 32.20
CA ASN A 550 7.61 -32.80 30.98
C ASN A 550 7.41 -34.26 30.55
N LEU A 551 6.21 -34.55 30.07
CA LEU A 551 5.85 -35.81 29.41
C LEU A 551 5.62 -35.54 27.93
N ASN A 552 6.36 -36.26 27.09
CA ASN A 552 6.14 -36.30 25.66
C ASN A 552 5.84 -37.75 25.24
N SER A 553 4.76 -37.95 24.50
CA SER A 553 4.39 -39.24 23.96
C SER A 553 4.17 -39.13 22.46
N SER A 554 4.81 -40.01 21.70
CA SER A 554 4.62 -40.01 20.25
C SER A 554 4.46 -41.45 19.75
N GLY A 555 3.61 -41.62 18.75
CA GLY A 555 3.44 -42.91 18.11
C GLY A 555 3.32 -42.76 16.61
N SER A 556 3.83 -43.75 15.88
CA SER A 556 3.69 -43.79 14.43
C SER A 556 3.78 -45.20 13.88
N ASN A 557 2.99 -45.47 12.83
CA ASN A 557 3.12 -46.65 11.98
C ASN A 557 3.66 -46.22 10.62
N ASN A 558 4.88 -46.57 10.33
CA ASN A 558 5.56 -46.27 9.07
C ASN A 558 5.56 -47.49 8.18
N LEU A 559 5.01 -47.34 6.96
CA LEU A 559 5.08 -48.34 5.92
C LEU A 559 5.91 -47.80 4.76
N GLN A 560 7.00 -48.48 4.41
CA GLN A 560 7.92 -48.12 3.34
C GLN A 560 8.18 -49.30 2.45
N ASN A 561 8.50 -49.07 1.15
CA ASN A 561 8.83 -50.10 0.19
C ASN A 561 7.80 -51.24 0.20
N THR A 562 6.53 -50.93 0.29
CA THR A 562 5.34 -51.84 0.29
C THR A 562 5.31 -52.90 1.38
N ASN A 563 6.42 -53.33 1.98
CA ASN A 563 6.45 -54.39 2.97
C ASN A 563 7.35 -54.13 4.20
N ASN A 564 7.97 -52.98 4.32
CA ASN A 564 8.73 -52.59 5.49
C ASN A 564 7.83 -51.81 6.44
N LEU A 565 7.30 -52.50 7.44
CA LEU A 565 6.42 -51.86 8.44
C LEU A 565 7.18 -51.64 9.73
N LYS A 566 7.05 -50.46 10.30
CA LYS A 566 7.65 -50.04 11.56
C LYS A 566 6.60 -49.31 12.40
N SER A 567 6.15 -49.94 13.48
CA SER A 567 5.28 -49.36 14.46
C SER A 567 6.07 -49.00 15.72
N ARG A 568 5.92 -47.77 16.18
CA ARG A 568 6.63 -47.25 17.36
C ARG A 568 5.67 -46.44 18.23
N VAL A 569 5.84 -46.63 19.54
CA VAL A 569 5.29 -45.73 20.56
C VAL A 569 6.44 -45.37 21.52
N ILE A 570 6.69 -44.07 21.65
CA ILE A 570 7.77 -43.53 22.48
C ILE A 570 7.16 -42.65 23.55
N ASN A 571 7.45 -42.94 24.80
CA ASN A 571 7.09 -42.10 25.93
C ASN A 571 8.35 -41.57 26.61
N ASP A 572 8.50 -40.26 26.57
CA ASP A 572 9.65 -39.55 27.18
C ASP A 572 9.20 -38.79 28.41
N LEU A 573 9.84 -39.05 29.51
CA LEU A 573 9.71 -38.27 30.74
C LEU A 573 11.02 -37.53 30.97
N SER A 574 10.98 -36.20 30.95
CA SER A 574 12.13 -35.34 31.20
C SER A 574 12.03 -34.66 32.55
N PHE A 575 13.08 -34.75 33.31
CA PHE A 575 13.31 -34.00 34.53
C PHE A 575 14.46 -33.04 34.27
N GLU A 576 14.24 -31.78 34.45
CA GLU A 576 15.22 -30.72 34.26
C GLU A 576 15.24 -29.82 35.48
N SER A 577 16.42 -29.74 36.14
CA SER A 577 16.61 -28.80 37.20
C SER A 577 16.67 -27.39 36.62
N LEU A 578 16.30 -26.39 37.40
CA LEU A 578 16.67 -25.03 37.08
C LEU A 578 18.14 -24.79 37.38
N ASP A 579 18.66 -23.68 36.87
CA ASP A 579 20.04 -23.32 37.05
C ASP A 579 20.32 -23.02 38.53
N TYR A 580 21.21 -23.78 39.15
CA TYR A 580 21.66 -23.61 40.52
C TYR A 580 23.04 -22.95 40.57
N PHE A 581 23.15 -21.81 41.22
CA PHE A 581 24.43 -21.11 41.39
C PHE A 581 25.06 -21.38 42.76
N THR A 582 26.31 -21.84 42.75
CA THR A 582 27.07 -21.95 43.97
C THR A 582 27.54 -20.60 44.48
N LYS A 583 28.07 -20.50 45.71
CA LYS A 583 28.66 -19.29 46.27
C LYS A 583 29.84 -18.73 45.48
N PHE A 584 30.49 -19.59 44.65
CA PHE A 584 31.63 -19.24 43.78
C PHE A 584 31.15 -18.84 42.37
N GLY A 585 29.84 -18.73 42.10
CA GLY A 585 29.29 -18.36 40.81
C GLY A 585 29.25 -19.51 39.79
N ILE A 586 29.54 -20.75 40.23
CA ILE A 586 29.42 -21.92 39.34
C ILE A 586 27.93 -22.20 39.14
N LYS A 587 27.52 -22.19 37.90
CA LYS A 587 26.19 -22.53 37.44
C LYS A 587 26.10 -24.04 37.18
N ASN A 588 25.14 -24.71 37.78
CA ASN A 588 24.92 -26.16 37.63
C ASN A 588 23.50 -26.41 37.13
N ASN A 589 23.38 -27.40 36.28
CA ASN A 589 22.10 -27.89 35.73
C ASN A 589 22.14 -29.42 35.64
N PHE A 590 21.06 -30.06 36.05
CA PHE A 590 20.92 -31.53 36.03
C PHE A 590 19.75 -31.91 35.15
N GLN A 591 19.94 -32.84 34.24
CA GLN A 591 18.87 -33.37 33.41
C GLN A 591 18.84 -34.90 33.51
N PHE A 592 17.64 -35.44 33.61
CA PHE A 592 17.39 -36.87 33.53
C PHE A 592 16.27 -37.11 32.54
N LEU A 593 16.54 -37.93 31.53
CA LEU A 593 15.54 -38.37 30.56
C LEU A 593 15.27 -39.86 30.74
N ALA A 594 14.04 -40.24 30.92
CA ALA A 594 13.59 -41.63 30.89
C ALA A 594 12.72 -41.83 29.65
N LYS A 595 13.01 -42.87 28.90
CA LYS A 595 12.33 -43.23 27.67
C LYS A 595 11.77 -44.64 27.77
N ASN A 596 10.46 -44.79 27.48
CA ASN A 596 9.86 -46.08 27.19
C ASN A 596 9.62 -46.18 25.69
N LEU A 597 10.24 -47.13 25.04
CA LEU A 597 10.13 -47.41 23.62
C LEU A 597 9.42 -48.76 23.41
N ASN A 598 8.26 -48.71 22.75
CA ASN A 598 7.55 -49.90 22.35
C ASN A 598 7.61 -50.02 20.82
N THR A 599 8.09 -51.14 20.32
CA THR A 599 8.30 -51.31 18.87
C THR A 599 7.89 -52.69 18.39
N VAL A 600 7.41 -52.75 17.16
CA VAL A 600 7.28 -53.97 16.36
C VAL A 600 7.54 -53.58 14.89
N ALA A 601 8.28 -54.36 14.18
CA ALA A 601 8.61 -54.08 12.80
C ALA A 601 8.59 -55.34 11.94
N LYS A 602 8.42 -55.15 10.64
CA LYS A 602 8.57 -56.25 9.64
C LYS A 602 9.56 -55.75 8.60
N ASN A 603 10.55 -56.58 8.29
CA ASN A 603 11.64 -56.29 7.34
C ASN A 603 12.42 -55.00 7.68
N ASP A 604 12.67 -54.78 8.97
CA ASP A 604 13.45 -53.63 9.44
C ASP A 604 14.82 -54.12 9.97
N SER A 605 15.87 -53.34 9.73
CA SER A 605 17.22 -53.73 10.15
C SER A 605 17.53 -53.41 11.62
N ILE A 606 16.74 -52.56 12.24
CA ILE A 606 16.97 -52.07 13.59
C ILE A 606 16.00 -52.73 14.59
N TYR A 607 14.74 -52.94 14.18
CA TYR A 607 13.67 -53.40 15.08
C TYR A 607 13.26 -54.84 14.76
N LYS A 608 12.91 -55.57 15.81
CA LYS A 608 12.47 -56.97 15.72
C LYS A 608 11.02 -57.12 15.25
N SER A 609 10.72 -58.27 14.66
CA SER A 609 9.37 -58.63 14.22
C SER A 609 8.40 -59.02 15.35
N THR A 610 8.94 -59.25 16.52
CA THR A 610 8.17 -59.47 17.76
C THR A 610 8.05 -58.15 18.55
N PRO A 611 6.93 -57.92 19.23
CA PRO A 611 6.78 -56.70 20.07
C PRO A 611 7.93 -56.62 21.09
N GLN A 612 8.53 -55.45 21.19
CA GLN A 612 9.61 -55.13 22.11
C GLN A 612 9.20 -53.96 23.00
N ILE A 613 9.56 -54.04 24.27
CA ILE A 613 9.44 -52.97 25.26
C ILE A 613 10.84 -52.68 25.79
N GLU A 614 11.32 -51.50 25.57
CA GLU A 614 12.66 -51.07 26.00
C GLU A 614 12.51 -49.85 26.92
N LEU A 615 13.21 -49.92 28.05
CA LEU A 615 13.35 -48.79 28.98
C LEU A 615 14.75 -48.27 28.91
N MET A 616 14.93 -47.02 28.65
CA MET A 616 16.23 -46.34 28.50
C MET A 616 16.24 -45.10 29.38
N SER A 617 17.43 -44.73 29.84
CA SER A 617 17.59 -43.48 30.56
C SER A 617 18.94 -42.86 30.25
N ILE A 618 18.99 -41.56 30.39
CA ILE A 618 20.26 -40.80 30.30
C ILE A 618 20.23 -39.72 31.36
N PHE A 619 21.35 -39.57 32.03
CA PHE A 619 21.58 -38.53 33.01
C PHE A 619 22.66 -37.59 32.51
N GLU A 620 22.46 -36.30 32.73
CA GLU A 620 23.46 -35.22 32.46
C GLU A 620 23.61 -34.34 33.70
N ALA A 621 24.87 -34.08 34.07
CA ALA A 621 25.24 -33.04 35.01
C ALA A 621 26.14 -32.05 34.28
N ARG A 622 25.68 -30.81 34.18
CA ARG A 622 26.40 -29.73 33.50
C ARG A 622 26.78 -28.67 34.51
N SER A 623 28.02 -28.23 34.43
CA SER A 623 28.53 -27.11 35.22
C SER A 623 29.24 -26.12 34.31
N SER A 624 29.06 -24.85 34.59
CA SER A 624 29.77 -23.78 33.89
C SER A 624 30.11 -22.63 34.84
N LEU A 625 31.12 -21.88 34.48
CA LEU A 625 31.52 -20.70 35.23
C LEU A 625 31.42 -19.46 34.36
N PRO A 626 30.25 -18.78 34.38
CA PRO A 626 30.08 -17.57 33.57
C PRO A 626 30.86 -16.40 34.19
N LEU A 627 31.93 -16.01 33.52
CA LEU A 627 32.76 -14.88 33.89
C LEU A 627 32.50 -13.69 32.98
N ILE A 628 32.40 -12.52 33.56
CA ILE A 628 32.28 -11.28 32.84
C ILE A 628 33.38 -10.29 33.23
N LYS A 629 33.97 -9.65 32.24
CA LYS A 629 34.88 -8.53 32.40
C LYS A 629 34.34 -7.33 31.62
N SER A 630 33.81 -6.38 32.36
CA SER A 630 33.35 -5.12 31.75
C SER A 630 34.54 -4.20 31.52
N GLY A 631 34.67 -3.67 30.32
CA GLY A 631 35.63 -2.66 29.94
C GLY A 631 34.95 -1.32 29.62
N THR A 632 35.71 -0.35 29.20
CA THR A 632 35.19 0.98 28.79
C THR A 632 34.39 0.93 27.49
N ASN A 633 34.77 0.08 26.53
CA ASN A 633 34.15 0.03 25.21
C ASN A 633 33.55 -1.35 24.88
N SER A 634 33.82 -2.37 25.69
CA SER A 634 33.31 -3.73 25.42
C SER A 634 33.21 -4.57 26.69
N ASN A 635 32.24 -5.49 26.70
CA ASN A 635 32.15 -6.58 27.67
C ASN A 635 32.77 -7.84 27.09
N ASN A 636 33.51 -8.53 27.92
CA ASN A 636 34.09 -9.84 27.61
C ASN A 636 33.42 -10.88 28.51
N PHE A 637 32.89 -11.90 27.89
CA PHE A 637 32.28 -13.06 28.53
C PHE A 637 33.19 -14.28 28.30
N LEU A 638 33.49 -15.01 29.32
CA LEU A 638 34.22 -16.27 29.24
C LEU A 638 33.51 -17.32 30.08
N GLU A 639 33.10 -18.39 29.45
CA GLU A 639 32.35 -19.46 30.13
C GLU A 639 32.97 -20.82 29.85
N PRO A 640 33.92 -21.28 30.72
CA PRO A 640 34.30 -22.67 30.72
C PRO A 640 33.11 -23.56 31.12
N LYS A 641 32.97 -24.68 30.41
CA LYS A 641 31.87 -25.62 30.53
C LYS A 641 32.36 -27.04 30.66
N ILE A 642 31.70 -27.81 31.52
CA ILE A 642 31.90 -29.23 31.62
C ILE A 642 30.55 -29.92 31.73
N SER A 643 30.38 -31.03 31.04
CA SER A 643 29.15 -31.83 31.11
C SER A 643 29.56 -33.31 31.22
N PHE A 644 29.08 -33.94 32.27
CA PHE A 644 29.16 -35.39 32.45
C PHE A 644 27.82 -36.01 32.04
N ARG A 645 27.89 -37.03 31.19
CA ARG A 645 26.73 -37.74 30.72
C ARG A 645 26.86 -39.22 30.92
N PHE A 646 25.78 -39.90 31.32
CA PHE A 646 25.75 -41.32 31.59
C PHE A 646 24.46 -41.95 31.10
N ASN A 647 24.58 -42.96 30.24
CA ASN A 647 23.54 -43.86 29.83
C ASN A 647 23.92 -45.26 30.25
N PRO A 648 23.16 -45.94 31.17
CA PRO A 648 23.49 -47.32 31.62
C PRO A 648 23.07 -48.38 30.57
N GLY A 649 22.32 -48.00 29.54
CA GLY A 649 21.79 -48.94 28.53
C GLY A 649 22.62 -48.90 27.23
N ASP A 650 22.28 -49.84 26.35
CA ASP A 650 22.89 -49.95 25.02
C ASP A 650 22.27 -48.96 24.06
N MET A 651 23.08 -48.51 23.08
CA MET A 651 22.64 -47.68 21.96
C MET A 651 22.27 -48.56 20.77
N LYS A 652 21.23 -48.18 20.02
CA LYS A 652 20.96 -48.79 18.71
C LYS A 652 22.05 -48.38 17.69
N ASN A 653 22.25 -49.22 16.68
CA ASN A 653 23.25 -48.92 15.65
C ASN A 653 22.78 -47.81 14.70
N TYR A 654 23.44 -46.69 14.74
CA TYR A 654 23.22 -45.53 13.86
C TYR A 654 24.44 -45.17 13.02
N SER A 655 25.43 -46.08 12.88
CA SER A 655 26.67 -45.87 12.12
C SER A 655 26.46 -45.25 10.74
N ASP A 656 25.42 -45.68 10.03
CA ASP A 656 25.10 -45.26 8.67
C ASP A 656 24.21 -44.02 8.57
N SER A 657 23.83 -43.47 9.73
CA SER A 657 22.98 -42.26 9.73
C SER A 657 23.81 -40.99 9.56
N ASN A 658 23.30 -40.03 8.82
CA ASN A 658 23.95 -38.72 8.67
C ASN A 658 23.51 -37.78 9.80
N ARG A 659 24.28 -37.72 10.89
CA ARG A 659 24.03 -36.85 12.04
C ARG A 659 25.30 -36.12 12.45
N LYS A 660 25.29 -34.82 12.32
CA LYS A 660 26.42 -33.93 12.63
C LYS A 660 26.27 -33.30 14.00
N ILE A 661 27.38 -33.15 14.68
CA ILE A 661 27.46 -32.43 15.96
C ILE A 661 28.39 -31.23 15.77
N GLY A 662 27.88 -30.10 16.25
CA GLY A 662 28.62 -28.84 16.31
C GLY A 662 28.60 -28.28 17.71
N VAL A 663 29.25 -27.14 17.93
CA VAL A 663 29.30 -26.48 19.25
C VAL A 663 27.92 -26.08 19.80
N SER A 664 26.91 -25.96 18.92
CA SER A 664 25.54 -25.58 19.32
C SER A 664 24.78 -26.70 20.00
N ASN A 665 25.09 -27.97 19.72
CA ASN A 665 24.36 -29.13 20.26
C ASN A 665 25.22 -30.11 21.06
N ILE A 666 26.53 -29.94 21.10
CA ILE A 666 27.47 -30.87 21.77
C ILE A 666 27.19 -31.04 23.27
N PHE A 667 26.65 -30.00 23.92
CA PHE A 667 26.25 -29.99 25.32
C PHE A 667 24.81 -30.43 25.58
N ASN A 668 24.04 -30.77 24.53
CA ASN A 668 22.66 -31.24 24.73
C ASN A 668 22.68 -32.66 25.30
N VAL A 669 21.80 -32.97 26.24
CA VAL A 669 21.67 -34.29 26.85
C VAL A 669 21.46 -35.36 25.79
N ASN A 670 20.65 -35.14 24.77
CA ASN A 670 20.50 -35.98 23.58
C ASN A 670 21.14 -35.29 22.36
N ARG A 671 22.47 -35.11 22.37
CA ARG A 671 23.22 -34.37 21.33
C ARG A 671 23.13 -34.96 19.93
N LEU A 672 22.94 -36.27 19.82
CA LEU A 672 22.72 -36.96 18.55
C LEU A 672 21.30 -36.81 18.01
N GLY A 673 20.37 -36.28 18.81
CA GLY A 673 18.96 -36.09 18.43
C GLY A 673 18.23 -37.38 18.07
N LEU A 674 18.61 -38.49 18.70
CA LEU A 674 17.94 -39.79 18.48
C LEU A 674 16.57 -39.81 19.15
N THR A 675 15.56 -40.26 18.41
CA THR A 675 14.20 -40.31 18.94
C THR A 675 13.96 -41.60 19.75
N ASP A 676 14.67 -42.68 19.45
CA ASP A 676 14.40 -44.04 19.92
C ASP A 676 15.63 -44.69 20.55
N SER A 677 16.65 -43.94 20.89
CA SER A 677 17.85 -44.39 21.55
C SER A 677 18.54 -43.20 22.24
N PHE A 678 19.46 -43.49 23.14
CA PHE A 678 20.43 -42.52 23.68
C PHE A 678 21.82 -43.00 23.41
N GLU A 679 22.77 -42.05 23.28
CA GLU A 679 24.20 -42.37 23.19
C GLU A 679 24.65 -43.19 24.39
N GLU A 680 25.26 -44.36 24.21
CA GLU A 680 25.64 -45.31 25.23
C GLU A 680 26.88 -44.88 26.05
N GLY A 681 27.02 -45.43 27.24
CA GLY A 681 28.21 -45.33 28.11
C GLY A 681 28.32 -43.99 28.85
N LYS A 682 29.51 -43.67 29.27
CA LYS A 682 29.85 -42.42 29.94
C LYS A 682 30.63 -41.51 29.00
N SER A 683 30.35 -40.22 29.11
CA SER A 683 31.12 -39.23 28.37
C SER A 683 31.31 -37.95 29.17
N LEU A 684 32.46 -37.34 29.03
CA LEU A 684 32.81 -36.05 29.57
C LEU A 684 33.01 -35.10 28.39
N THR A 685 32.22 -34.01 28.40
CA THR A 685 32.37 -32.94 27.41
C THR A 685 32.99 -31.72 28.10
N ILE A 686 34.09 -31.22 27.56
CA ILE A 686 34.73 -30.00 28.02
C ILE A 686 34.66 -28.96 26.94
N GLY A 687 34.32 -27.70 27.29
CA GLY A 687 34.26 -26.62 26.34
C GLY A 687 34.55 -25.26 26.94
N LEU A 688 34.74 -24.32 26.05
CA LEU A 688 35.00 -22.93 26.38
C LEU A 688 34.24 -22.04 25.39
N ASP A 689 33.39 -21.18 25.92
CA ASP A 689 32.73 -20.11 25.16
C ASP A 689 33.36 -18.79 25.53
N TYR A 690 33.81 -18.03 24.55
CA TYR A 690 34.26 -16.66 24.70
C TYR A 690 33.43 -15.75 23.79
N LYS A 691 32.94 -14.63 24.34
CA LYS A 691 32.25 -13.59 23.58
C LYS A 691 32.74 -12.22 24.01
N ARG A 692 33.03 -11.37 23.02
CA ARG A 692 33.29 -9.96 23.22
C ARG A 692 32.19 -9.18 22.51
N GLU A 693 31.51 -8.29 23.25
CA GLU A 693 30.46 -7.41 22.73
C GLU A 693 30.85 -5.95 22.92
N ASP A 694 30.57 -5.13 21.92
CA ASP A 694 30.72 -3.69 22.00
C ASP A 694 29.59 -3.09 22.83
N LEU A 695 29.89 -2.09 23.68
CA LEU A 695 28.89 -1.46 24.57
C LEU A 695 27.95 -0.51 23.81
N ASP A 696 28.46 0.16 22.77
CA ASP A 696 27.68 1.12 21.98
C ASP A 696 26.81 0.43 20.92
N ASN A 697 27.22 -0.77 20.46
CA ASN A 697 26.51 -1.53 19.45
C ASN A 697 26.58 -3.05 19.73
N ILE A 698 25.54 -3.62 20.35
CA ILE A 698 25.43 -5.04 20.69
C ILE A 698 25.59 -5.97 19.47
N ASN A 699 25.26 -5.48 18.26
CA ASN A 699 25.42 -6.25 17.03
C ASN A 699 26.89 -6.40 16.62
N LYS A 700 27.80 -5.62 17.21
CA LYS A 700 29.22 -5.71 16.97
C LYS A 700 29.87 -6.62 18.02
N TYR A 701 30.22 -7.81 17.59
CA TYR A 701 30.73 -8.84 18.51
C TYR A 701 31.74 -9.77 17.84
N PHE A 702 32.50 -10.48 18.67
CA PHE A 702 33.30 -11.64 18.33
C PHE A 702 32.94 -12.75 19.29
N GLU A 703 32.60 -13.93 18.76
CA GLU A 703 32.30 -15.15 19.52
C GLU A 703 33.21 -16.27 19.06
N PHE A 704 33.80 -16.97 20.03
CA PHE A 704 34.59 -18.17 19.82
C PHE A 704 34.14 -19.25 20.76
N LYS A 705 33.84 -20.43 20.23
CA LYS A 705 33.41 -21.61 21.00
C LYS A 705 34.24 -22.80 20.58
N ILE A 706 34.64 -23.61 21.56
CA ILE A 706 35.41 -24.80 21.31
C ILE A 706 35.00 -25.86 22.32
N ALA A 707 34.89 -27.11 21.88
CA ALA A 707 34.56 -28.21 22.74
C ALA A 707 35.14 -29.55 22.25
N SER A 708 35.31 -30.47 23.17
CA SER A 708 35.75 -31.84 22.89
C SER A 708 34.99 -32.84 23.76
N VAL A 709 34.81 -34.05 23.28
CA VAL A 709 34.16 -35.16 23.98
C VAL A 709 35.13 -36.29 24.25
N PHE A 710 35.17 -36.76 25.51
CA PHE A 710 35.92 -37.91 25.95
C PHE A 710 34.97 -38.99 26.45
N ARG A 711 35.15 -40.23 26.01
CA ARG A 711 34.35 -41.40 26.37
C ARG A 711 35.23 -42.43 27.12
N ASP A 712 34.56 -43.20 27.96
CA ASP A 712 35.22 -44.33 28.62
C ASP A 712 35.41 -45.51 27.65
N ASP A 713 34.45 -45.80 26.76
CA ASP A 713 34.46 -46.88 25.82
C ASP A 713 34.25 -46.41 24.37
N PHE A 714 34.95 -47.08 23.44
CA PHE A 714 34.77 -46.89 22.00
C PHE A 714 33.53 -47.65 21.50
N THR A 715 32.67 -46.96 20.76
CA THR A 715 31.52 -47.60 20.15
C THR A 715 31.45 -47.35 18.64
N THR A 716 31.13 -48.39 17.89
CA THR A 716 30.95 -48.33 16.43
C THR A 716 29.55 -47.92 16.04
N LYS A 717 28.59 -47.83 17.00
CA LYS A 717 27.17 -47.54 16.76
C LYS A 717 26.87 -46.06 16.52
N ILE A 718 27.79 -45.18 16.87
CA ILE A 718 27.67 -43.72 16.64
C ILE A 718 27.82 -43.42 15.15
N PRO A 719 27.03 -42.46 14.63
CA PRO A 719 27.12 -42.06 13.23
C PRO A 719 28.53 -41.73 12.76
N LEU A 720 28.93 -42.29 11.62
CA LEU A 720 30.22 -41.98 11.00
C LEU A 720 30.40 -40.50 10.69
N SER A 721 29.32 -39.81 10.36
CA SER A 721 29.30 -38.35 10.10
C SER A 721 29.39 -37.48 11.35
N SER A 722 29.38 -38.09 12.54
CA SER A 722 29.51 -37.35 13.80
C SER A 722 30.98 -37.19 14.18
N ALA A 723 31.43 -35.96 14.33
CA ALA A 723 32.77 -35.62 14.76
C ALA A 723 33.13 -36.12 16.19
N ILE A 724 32.17 -36.62 16.96
CA ILE A 724 32.40 -37.14 18.32
C ILE A 724 32.66 -38.65 18.39
N ARG A 725 32.73 -39.33 17.26
CA ARG A 725 32.97 -40.78 17.22
C ARG A 725 34.35 -41.15 17.77
N GLU A 726 35.35 -40.33 17.45
CA GLU A 726 36.69 -40.46 17.99
C GLU A 726 36.85 -39.57 19.22
N ASN A 727 37.57 -40.12 20.24
CA ASN A 727 37.79 -39.37 21.49
C ASN A 727 38.74 -38.21 21.26
N GLY A 728 38.40 -37.06 21.78
CA GLY A 728 39.27 -35.91 21.78
C GLY A 728 39.25 -35.06 20.53
N ASN A 729 38.41 -35.37 19.53
CA ASN A 729 38.23 -34.50 18.39
C ASN A 729 37.78 -33.11 18.85
N LEU A 730 38.35 -32.08 18.25
CA LEU A 730 38.12 -30.71 18.61
C LEU A 730 37.07 -30.09 17.68
N ILE A 731 35.94 -29.65 18.25
CA ILE A 731 34.85 -28.99 17.49
C ILE A 731 34.84 -27.52 17.88
N GLY A 732 34.85 -26.65 16.90
CA GLY A 732 34.86 -25.21 17.15
C GLY A 732 33.97 -24.38 16.23
N SER A 733 33.67 -23.20 16.71
CA SER A 733 32.93 -22.17 15.97
C SER A 733 33.49 -20.80 16.28
N MET A 734 33.72 -20.01 15.26
CA MET A 734 34.14 -18.62 15.36
C MET A 734 33.17 -17.76 14.58
N LYS A 735 32.56 -16.80 15.25
CA LYS A 735 31.59 -15.85 14.63
C LYS A 735 32.00 -14.45 14.98
N SER A 736 31.93 -13.55 14.01
CA SER A 736 32.22 -12.16 14.24
C SER A 736 31.34 -11.27 13.38
N ASN A 737 30.84 -10.24 14.00
CA ASN A 737 30.23 -9.11 13.36
C ASN A 737 31.14 -7.90 13.65
N ILE A 738 32.12 -7.67 12.77
CA ILE A 738 33.18 -6.67 13.01
C ILE A 738 32.60 -5.25 12.95
N ASN A 739 31.68 -5.06 12.03
CA ASN A 739 30.91 -3.83 11.85
C ASN A 739 29.62 -4.17 11.10
N GLU A 740 28.78 -3.18 10.84
CA GLU A 740 27.54 -3.36 10.07
C GLU A 740 27.75 -3.89 8.65
N ASN A 741 28.98 -3.75 8.14
CA ASN A 741 29.32 -4.08 6.77
C ASN A 741 29.96 -5.45 6.60
N PHE A 742 30.58 -6.03 7.64
CA PHE A 742 31.30 -7.29 7.51
C PHE A 742 31.03 -8.26 8.66
N ASN A 743 30.55 -9.43 8.29
CA ASN A 743 30.34 -10.55 9.20
C ASN A 743 30.97 -11.84 8.63
N PHE A 744 31.41 -12.70 9.52
CA PHE A 744 31.83 -14.06 9.15
C PHE A 744 31.46 -15.08 10.22
N ALA A 745 31.27 -16.30 9.78
CA ALA A 745 31.11 -17.51 10.63
C ALA A 745 31.99 -18.62 10.09
N TYR A 746 32.73 -19.26 10.95
CA TYR A 746 33.56 -20.39 10.64
C TYR A 746 33.33 -21.50 11.65
N ASP A 747 32.85 -22.64 11.17
CA ASP A 747 32.64 -23.86 11.97
C ASP A 747 33.62 -24.93 11.51
N PHE A 748 34.26 -25.64 12.45
CA PHE A 748 35.27 -26.63 12.12
C PHE A 748 35.24 -27.85 13.07
N SER A 749 35.73 -28.96 12.57
CA SER A 749 36.11 -30.14 13.37
C SER A 749 37.49 -30.62 12.96
N ILE A 750 38.32 -30.81 13.95
CA ILE A 750 39.69 -31.30 13.78
C ILE A 750 39.83 -32.66 14.50
N ASP A 751 40.54 -33.60 13.90
CA ASP A 751 40.83 -34.91 14.50
C ASP A 751 41.58 -34.78 15.83
N ASN A 752 41.62 -35.85 16.61
CA ASN A 752 42.27 -35.89 17.93
C ASN A 752 43.78 -35.67 17.89
N ASP A 753 44.42 -35.94 16.75
CA ASP A 753 45.86 -35.67 16.52
C ASP A 753 46.15 -34.23 16.12
N LEU A 754 45.11 -33.43 15.93
CA LEU A 754 45.13 -32.01 15.45
C LEU A 754 45.79 -31.82 14.08
N LYS A 755 45.76 -32.86 13.22
CA LYS A 755 46.44 -32.87 11.91
C LYS A 755 45.48 -32.64 10.75
N THR A 756 44.23 -33.09 10.89
CA THR A 756 43.28 -33.12 9.77
C THR A 756 42.01 -32.41 10.14
N PHE A 757 41.60 -31.44 9.31
CA PHE A 757 40.26 -30.89 9.37
C PHE A 757 39.29 -31.89 8.73
N GLU A 758 38.43 -32.45 9.54
CA GLU A 758 37.39 -33.36 9.08
C GLU A 758 36.20 -32.59 8.52
N TYR A 759 35.95 -31.40 9.06
CA TYR A 759 34.89 -30.49 8.66
C TYR A 759 35.36 -29.05 8.68
N ASN A 760 35.08 -28.32 7.61
CA ASN A 760 35.25 -26.88 7.51
C ASN A 760 33.99 -26.24 6.89
N SER A 761 33.48 -25.22 7.49
CA SER A 761 32.44 -24.40 6.90
C SER A 761 32.75 -22.93 7.17
N LEU A 762 32.86 -22.13 6.12
CA LEU A 762 33.11 -20.70 6.19
C LEU A 762 31.99 -19.99 5.46
N SER A 763 31.32 -19.03 6.16
CA SER A 763 30.42 -18.07 5.57
C SER A 763 30.94 -16.68 5.88
N ALA A 764 31.13 -15.85 4.87
CA ALA A 764 31.54 -14.46 5.04
C ALA A 764 30.73 -13.56 4.12
N ASN A 765 30.28 -12.42 4.66
CA ASN A 765 29.51 -11.44 3.91
C ASN A 765 30.10 -10.04 4.14
N LEU A 766 30.28 -9.32 3.06
CA LEU A 766 30.73 -7.93 3.03
C LEU A 766 29.66 -7.09 2.33
N ASN A 767 29.13 -6.08 3.02
CA ASN A 767 28.12 -5.16 2.52
C ASN A 767 28.66 -3.73 2.59
N LEU A 768 29.09 -3.21 1.46
CA LEU A 768 29.45 -1.79 1.28
C LEU A 768 28.27 -1.08 0.60
N ASN A 769 28.21 0.25 0.67
CA ASN A 769 27.08 1.02 0.14
C ASN A 769 26.67 0.64 -1.30
N LYS A 770 27.65 0.35 -2.16
CA LYS A 770 27.43 -0.01 -3.57
C LYS A 770 27.79 -1.45 -3.92
N PHE A 771 28.45 -2.16 -3.03
CA PHE A 771 28.98 -3.47 -3.32
C PHE A 771 28.70 -4.43 -2.17
N SER A 772 28.03 -5.54 -2.47
CA SER A 772 27.82 -6.64 -1.52
C SER A 772 28.40 -7.92 -2.10
N THR A 773 29.08 -8.67 -1.29
CA THR A 773 29.61 -9.99 -1.68
C THR A 773 29.55 -10.95 -0.53
N GLY A 774 29.32 -12.21 -0.85
CA GLY A 774 29.32 -13.30 0.12
C GLY A 774 29.99 -14.55 -0.45
N ILE A 775 30.57 -15.30 0.43
CA ILE A 775 31.17 -16.59 0.14
C ILE A 775 30.68 -17.61 1.16
N ASN A 776 30.24 -18.78 0.69
CA ASN A 776 29.95 -19.95 1.49
C ASN A 776 30.85 -21.09 1.00
N PHE A 777 31.68 -21.59 1.89
CA PHE A 777 32.56 -22.70 1.62
C PHE A 777 32.20 -23.83 2.58
N ILE A 778 32.12 -25.04 2.09
CA ILE A 778 31.97 -26.27 2.88
C ILE A 778 32.91 -27.32 2.37
N GLU A 779 33.60 -27.96 3.29
CA GLU A 779 34.47 -29.10 3.02
C GLU A 779 34.27 -30.16 4.09
N GLU A 780 34.01 -31.38 3.65
CA GLU A 780 33.89 -32.58 4.48
C GLU A 780 34.90 -33.60 4.00
N ASN A 781 35.66 -34.12 4.93
CA ASN A 781 36.73 -35.08 4.63
C ASN A 781 36.51 -36.39 5.39
N GLY A 782 36.92 -37.47 4.78
CA GLY A 782 36.94 -38.79 5.38
C GLY A 782 35.58 -39.38 5.68
N LYS A 783 35.34 -39.72 6.97
CA LYS A 783 34.10 -40.38 7.39
C LYS A 783 32.94 -39.42 7.65
N ILE A 784 33.24 -38.12 7.82
CA ILE A 784 32.19 -37.11 8.17
C ILE A 784 31.28 -36.83 7.00
N GLY A 785 31.79 -36.88 5.79
CA GLY A 785 31.02 -36.60 4.60
C GLY A 785 31.87 -36.41 3.37
N ASP A 786 31.25 -35.99 2.30
CA ASP A 786 31.79 -35.98 0.96
C ASP A 786 31.54 -34.65 0.22
N SER A 787 31.07 -33.68 0.92
CA SER A 787 30.76 -32.35 0.35
C SER A 787 32.05 -31.54 0.25
N ASN A 788 32.32 -30.96 -0.91
CA ASN A 788 33.34 -29.94 -1.10
C ASN A 788 32.84 -28.93 -2.13
N ALA A 789 32.31 -27.81 -1.66
CA ALA A 789 31.68 -26.82 -2.50
C ALA A 789 32.01 -25.39 -2.06
N ILE A 790 32.03 -24.51 -3.03
CA ILE A 790 32.13 -23.07 -2.82
C ILE A 790 31.00 -22.38 -3.56
N GLU A 791 30.25 -21.50 -2.86
CA GLU A 791 29.26 -20.63 -3.41
C GLU A 791 29.73 -19.18 -3.28
N ASN A 792 29.58 -18.40 -4.32
CA ASN A 792 29.86 -16.98 -4.31
C ASN A 792 28.62 -16.19 -4.73
N PHE A 793 28.40 -15.11 -4.02
CA PHE A 793 27.41 -14.11 -4.32
C PHE A 793 28.08 -12.76 -4.45
N MET A 794 27.72 -11.98 -5.45
CA MET A 794 28.17 -10.60 -5.64
C MET A 794 27.00 -9.75 -6.13
N GLU A 795 26.86 -8.56 -5.56
CA GLU A 795 25.93 -7.53 -6.03
C GLU A 795 26.69 -6.20 -6.12
N TYR A 796 26.54 -5.52 -7.22
CA TYR A 796 27.07 -4.19 -7.42
C TYR A 796 25.94 -3.22 -7.83
N LYS A 797 25.77 -2.14 -7.06
CA LYS A 797 24.82 -1.07 -7.31
C LYS A 797 25.54 0.09 -8.00
N PHE A 798 25.26 0.29 -9.28
CA PHE A 798 25.78 1.45 -10.02
C PHE A 798 25.16 2.73 -9.48
N ASP A 799 23.84 2.72 -9.27
CA ASP A 799 23.01 3.77 -8.68
C ASP A 799 21.79 3.16 -7.99
N GLU A 800 20.80 4.00 -7.59
CA GLU A 800 19.57 3.53 -6.93
C GLU A 800 18.68 2.65 -7.82
N SER A 801 18.86 2.73 -9.12
CA SER A 801 18.04 2.03 -10.13
C SER A 801 18.74 0.87 -10.80
N ASN A 802 20.07 0.81 -10.81
CA ASN A 802 20.85 -0.13 -11.60
C ASN A 802 21.73 -1.00 -10.73
N TYR A 803 21.55 -2.31 -10.82
CA TYR A 803 22.38 -3.27 -10.11
C TYR A 803 22.68 -4.53 -10.92
N LEU A 804 23.82 -5.11 -10.62
CA LEU A 804 24.33 -6.34 -11.21
C LEU A 804 24.50 -7.37 -10.10
N THR A 805 23.90 -8.54 -10.26
CA THR A 805 24.08 -9.69 -9.36
C THR A 805 24.77 -10.83 -10.09
N PHE A 806 25.69 -11.48 -9.39
CA PHE A 806 26.37 -12.67 -9.88
C PHE A 806 26.36 -13.74 -8.79
N ASN A 807 25.88 -14.94 -9.11
CA ASN A 807 25.87 -16.10 -8.23
C ASN A 807 26.48 -17.29 -8.93
N THR A 808 27.31 -18.04 -8.23
CA THR A 808 27.90 -19.28 -8.76
C THR A 808 28.10 -20.29 -7.64
N ARG A 809 28.02 -21.57 -7.99
CA ARG A 809 28.36 -22.67 -7.12
C ARG A 809 29.26 -23.62 -7.86
N ARG A 810 30.38 -23.99 -7.24
CA ARG A 810 31.34 -24.97 -7.75
C ARG A 810 31.48 -26.11 -6.75
N ASN A 811 31.27 -27.33 -7.24
CA ASN A 811 31.59 -28.53 -6.54
C ASN A 811 33.10 -28.83 -6.81
N ARG A 812 33.92 -28.64 -5.80
CA ARG A 812 35.37 -28.77 -5.93
C ARG A 812 35.85 -30.23 -5.96
N LYS A 813 35.04 -31.17 -5.46
CA LYS A 813 35.35 -32.57 -5.43
C LYS A 813 35.41 -33.18 -6.83
N ILE A 814 34.42 -32.84 -7.66
CA ILE A 814 34.32 -33.34 -9.06
C ILE A 814 34.76 -32.27 -10.06
N ASP A 815 35.34 -31.18 -9.58
CA ASP A 815 35.83 -30.03 -10.34
C ASP A 815 34.77 -29.47 -11.31
N LEU A 816 33.46 -29.46 -10.90
CA LEU A 816 32.33 -29.05 -11.68
C LEU A 816 31.75 -27.74 -11.15
N THR A 817 31.62 -26.73 -12.00
CA THR A 817 30.79 -25.60 -11.72
C THR A 817 29.32 -25.96 -12.01
N GLU A 818 28.49 -26.00 -10.97
CA GLU A 818 27.11 -26.46 -11.09
C GLU A 818 26.26 -25.44 -11.84
N TYR A 819 26.49 -24.15 -11.58
CA TYR A 819 25.80 -23.05 -12.29
C TYR A 819 26.57 -21.73 -12.24
N TYR A 820 26.25 -20.88 -13.23
CA TYR A 820 26.47 -19.42 -13.23
C TYR A 820 25.11 -18.74 -13.40
N ASN A 821 24.88 -17.65 -12.68
CA ASN A 821 23.72 -16.81 -12.81
C ASN A 821 24.17 -15.35 -12.71
N LEU A 822 24.09 -14.64 -13.82
CA LEU A 822 24.40 -13.21 -13.92
C LEU A 822 23.13 -12.46 -14.26
N VAL A 823 22.76 -11.48 -13.45
CA VAL A 823 21.57 -10.69 -13.65
C VAL A 823 21.95 -9.22 -13.58
N TYR A 824 21.70 -8.49 -14.65
CA TYR A 824 21.65 -7.04 -14.63
C TYR A 824 20.21 -6.60 -14.54
N GLU A 825 19.89 -5.74 -13.60
CA GLU A 825 18.53 -5.23 -13.40
C GLU A 825 18.53 -3.71 -13.28
N TYR A 826 17.64 -3.10 -14.05
CA TYR A 826 17.22 -1.71 -13.90
C TYR A 826 15.86 -1.69 -13.19
N LYS A 827 15.75 -0.98 -12.09
CA LYS A 827 14.54 -0.89 -11.27
C LYS A 827 14.26 0.54 -10.87
N ASN A 828 13.04 1.00 -11.13
CA ASN A 828 12.52 2.24 -10.57
C ASN A 828 11.13 2.00 -9.94
N ASP A 829 10.40 3.06 -9.62
CA ASP A 829 9.09 2.99 -8.98
C ASP A 829 8.01 2.26 -9.79
N CYS A 830 8.15 2.19 -11.11
CA CYS A 830 7.11 1.69 -12.00
C CYS A 830 7.58 0.70 -13.10
N LEU A 831 8.89 0.47 -13.23
CA LEU A 831 9.48 -0.41 -14.24
C LEU A 831 10.63 -1.22 -13.64
N ILE A 832 10.65 -2.54 -13.89
CA ILE A 832 11.82 -3.37 -13.70
C ILE A 832 12.17 -3.98 -15.06
N ALA A 833 13.39 -3.77 -15.52
CA ALA A 833 13.92 -4.37 -16.72
C ALA A 833 15.21 -5.13 -16.40
N GLY A 834 15.33 -6.37 -16.83
CA GLY A 834 16.46 -7.21 -16.48
C GLY A 834 16.98 -8.02 -17.64
N ILE A 835 18.29 -8.25 -17.65
CA ILE A 835 18.95 -9.20 -18.50
C ILE A 835 19.55 -10.27 -17.59
N LYS A 836 19.16 -11.52 -17.77
CA LYS A 836 19.60 -12.65 -17.00
C LYS A 836 20.32 -13.68 -17.87
N TYR A 837 21.57 -13.93 -17.57
CA TYR A 837 22.33 -15.04 -18.13
C TYR A 837 22.43 -16.16 -17.10
N LYS A 838 21.95 -17.36 -17.44
CA LYS A 838 21.99 -18.54 -16.59
C LYS A 838 22.60 -19.71 -17.35
N LYS A 839 23.59 -20.35 -16.78
CA LYS A 839 24.18 -21.57 -17.31
C LYS A 839 24.22 -22.64 -16.22
N THR A 840 23.71 -23.84 -16.54
CA THR A 840 23.71 -25.01 -15.64
C THR A 840 24.44 -26.16 -16.30
N TYR A 841 25.11 -26.97 -15.49
CA TYR A 841 25.94 -28.09 -15.98
C TYR A 841 25.46 -29.45 -15.50
N TYR A 842 24.40 -29.49 -14.67
CA TYR A 842 23.88 -30.77 -14.19
C TYR A 842 22.86 -31.35 -15.17
N GLN A 843 22.74 -32.67 -15.15
CA GLN A 843 21.75 -33.44 -15.92
C GLN A 843 20.93 -34.30 -14.96
N ASP A 844 19.63 -34.35 -15.15
CA ASP A 844 18.70 -35.18 -14.37
C ASP A 844 17.56 -35.65 -15.27
N ARG A 845 17.54 -36.92 -15.62
CA ARG A 845 16.50 -37.55 -16.45
C ARG A 845 16.20 -36.78 -17.74
N ASP A 846 15.10 -36.03 -17.80
CA ASP A 846 14.68 -35.22 -18.94
C ASP A 846 15.34 -33.83 -18.99
N LEU A 847 16.15 -33.47 -18.00
CA LEU A 847 16.82 -32.18 -17.90
C LEU A 847 18.27 -32.32 -18.38
N LEU A 848 18.61 -31.61 -19.44
CA LEU A 848 19.97 -31.47 -19.95
C LEU A 848 20.61 -30.16 -19.45
N PRO A 849 21.96 -30.09 -19.42
CA PRO A 849 22.65 -28.82 -19.17
C PRO A 849 22.09 -27.71 -20.06
N THR A 850 21.91 -26.53 -19.51
CA THR A 850 21.28 -25.40 -20.22
C THR A 850 22.13 -24.14 -20.19
N GLU A 851 22.01 -23.37 -21.25
CA GLU A 851 22.56 -22.01 -21.33
C GLU A 851 21.44 -21.07 -21.81
N ASP A 852 21.03 -20.15 -20.96
CA ASP A 852 19.87 -19.31 -21.19
C ASP A 852 20.26 -17.84 -21.06
N LEU A 853 19.87 -17.01 -22.03
CA LEU A 853 19.92 -15.56 -21.96
C LEU A 853 18.49 -15.05 -22.04
N MET A 854 18.02 -14.40 -20.97
CA MET A 854 16.64 -13.92 -20.85
C MET A 854 16.61 -12.42 -20.70
N ILE A 855 15.62 -11.78 -21.32
CA ILE A 855 15.25 -10.40 -21.07
C ILE A 855 13.91 -10.40 -20.35
N SER A 856 13.83 -9.74 -19.20
CA SER A 856 12.59 -9.58 -18.44
C SER A 856 12.21 -8.12 -18.34
N ILE A 857 10.93 -7.82 -18.50
CA ILE A 857 10.38 -6.49 -18.30
C ILE A 857 9.12 -6.62 -17.45
N THR A 858 9.12 -5.95 -16.32
CA THR A 858 7.95 -5.85 -15.42
C THR A 858 7.51 -4.41 -15.36
N ILE A 859 6.28 -4.14 -15.76
CA ILE A 859 5.66 -2.81 -15.76
C ILE A 859 4.62 -2.81 -14.64
N PHE A 860 4.85 -2.03 -13.57
CA PHE A 860 3.87 -1.92 -12.50
C PHE A 860 2.81 -0.87 -12.82
N PRO A 861 1.51 -1.23 -12.68
CA PRO A 861 0.94 -2.52 -12.28
C PRO A 861 0.55 -3.45 -13.44
N LEU A 862 1.09 -3.30 -14.64
CA LEU A 862 0.48 -3.83 -15.85
C LEU A 862 0.96 -5.22 -16.30
N THR A 863 2.28 -5.48 -16.44
CA THR A 863 2.76 -6.75 -17.05
C THR A 863 4.14 -7.18 -16.57
N THR A 864 4.43 -8.48 -16.72
CA THR A 864 5.79 -9.02 -16.70
C THR A 864 6.06 -9.66 -18.05
N TYR A 865 7.20 -9.32 -18.67
CA TYR A 865 7.66 -9.90 -19.93
C TYR A 865 9.07 -10.47 -19.76
N GLU A 866 9.25 -11.74 -20.09
CA GLU A 866 10.55 -12.41 -20.06
C GLU A 866 10.78 -13.15 -21.40
N ARG A 867 11.87 -12.86 -22.06
CA ARG A 867 12.23 -13.48 -23.35
C ARG A 867 13.67 -13.98 -23.32
N LYS A 868 13.85 -15.22 -23.76
CA LYS A 868 15.17 -15.79 -24.07
C LYS A 868 15.67 -15.23 -25.42
N ILE A 869 16.95 -14.88 -25.46
CA ILE A 869 17.62 -14.53 -26.72
C ILE A 869 18.45 -15.73 -27.14
N ASP A 870 18.12 -16.33 -28.26
CA ASP A 870 18.95 -17.40 -28.86
C ASP A 870 20.24 -16.78 -29.39
N ARG A 871 21.36 -17.32 -28.99
CA ARG A 871 22.70 -16.99 -29.55
C ARG A 871 23.02 -17.85 -30.72
#